data_2e544619904324d0ef9c308bbae82ca1
#
_entry.id   2e544619904324d0ef9c308bbae82ca1
#
_cell.length_a   1.000
_cell.length_b   1.000
_cell.length_c   1.000
_cell.angle_alpha   90.00
_cell.angle_beta   90.00
_cell.angle_gamma   90.00
#
_symmetry.space_group_name_H-M   'P 1'
#
loop_
_entity.id
_entity.type
_entity.pdbx_description
1 polymer ?
#
loop_
_entity_poly.entity_id
_entity_poly.type
_entity_poly.pdbx_seq_one_letter_code
_entity_poly.pdbx_strand_id
1 'polypeptide(L)'
;MFKSIRLSLLAGCIATACQAHAAPAGDLPLMPWPQQVSRPAAEGSLVLDNSVSIKISGDKLDGATERWRKRITQQAGWQLQPAQANPGKPTINIHIKNAVDPLPKLGSDESYTLSVTADGVQLTANTRFGAMRGMETLLQLIQNGPQNTSIPFVAIKDVPRFPWRGVLLDSARHFIPVKDILRQLDGMAAAKFNVLHWHLTDDQGWRFASAKYPKLQQLASDGDFYTQAQMKEVVRYATKLGIRVVPEMDMPGHASAIAVAYPELMSAPGPYEMERHWGVLKPLLNPANEAVYKFADTMVGELTAIFPDAYLHIGGDEVDDTQWQESKPIQAFMKQQKIADTHALQTYFNQRLEKILEKHHRQMMGWDEIYHPDLPKSILIQSWQGQDALGAVAANGYKGILSTGFYLDQPQSTAYHYRNEILPQGLNEVDRITKADSAQSWFFSMPRLKGKPVEGSFTLVNNEMAWRGFIDFKGKSRRAVRDIEWLSPTQVTFTVDTWMGETRPVVTVDKDRLSGYFLVGNVRYPATGQKLDSVPDGVQPVVPNAEQMNNILGGEAALWAENISAPLLDIKLWPRAFAVAERLWSTEEVKDIDNMYQRLQAIDAWTTVSVGLQQHTAAVQQFTRLAGTTEIMPLQILAQAVEPAQYYTRQHLKFQAGNYHHFEPLNRFADALVAESSQVRAMDGWVDKLIADPEDGNSAESLRHTFTRWQSNTPDVLALIDGSYQLKALKPVAEDVDKLAGIGLRLTDLVAKQGSLSGGERDDIQKQLDKAAQTQDEVIVAAVYPLQKLLRASIK
;
A
#
# COMPACT_ATOMS: atom_id res chain seq x y z
N MET A 1 -79.09 5.75 28.79
CA MET A 1 -78.42 7.06 28.72
C MET A 1 -77.05 6.86 28.26
N PHE A 2 -76.85 7.00 26.96
CA PHE A 2 -75.58 6.77 26.31
C PHE A 2 -74.79 8.08 26.18
N LYS A 3 -73.55 8.13 26.69
CA LYS A 3 -72.61 9.19 26.44
C LYS A 3 -71.66 8.77 25.34
N SER A 4 -71.68 9.47 24.21
CA SER A 4 -70.83 9.34 23.11
C SER A 4 -69.42 9.91 23.37
N ILE A 5 -68.38 9.09 23.20
CA ILE A 5 -67.00 9.51 23.22
C ILE A 5 -66.54 9.73 21.76
N ARG A 6 -66.17 10.94 21.42
CA ARG A 6 -65.56 11.31 20.15
C ARG A 6 -64.07 10.91 20.18
N LEU A 7 -63.68 10.01 19.30
CA LEU A 7 -62.28 9.71 19.03
C LEU A 7 -61.75 10.70 17.97
N SER A 8 -60.77 11.51 18.36
CA SER A 8 -60.04 12.36 17.44
C SER A 8 -58.88 11.54 16.85
N LEU A 9 -58.96 11.26 15.54
CA LEU A 9 -57.81 10.71 14.78
C LEU A 9 -56.79 11.83 14.57
N LEU A 10 -55.62 11.70 15.21
CA LEU A 10 -54.39 12.40 14.80
C LEU A 10 -53.74 11.56 13.69
N ALA A 11 -53.76 12.09 12.48
CA ALA A 11 -52.97 11.55 11.40
C ALA A 11 -51.49 11.94 11.59
N GLY A 12 -50.71 11.02 12.15
CA GLY A 12 -49.25 11.14 12.19
C GLY A 12 -48.70 10.76 10.82
N CYS A 13 -48.18 11.74 10.06
CA CYS A 13 -47.32 11.47 8.91
C CYS A 13 -46.05 10.81 9.40
N ILE A 14 -45.97 9.50 9.28
CA ILE A 14 -44.71 8.77 9.40
C ILE A 14 -43.97 9.04 8.08
N ALA A 15 -42.98 9.96 8.13
CA ALA A 15 -41.98 10.08 7.11
C ALA A 15 -41.13 8.81 7.16
N THR A 16 -41.45 7.87 6.30
CA THR A 16 -40.55 6.74 5.99
C THR A 16 -39.31 7.34 5.35
N ALA A 17 -38.27 7.56 6.14
CA ALA A 17 -36.92 7.72 5.60
C ALA A 17 -36.60 6.44 4.83
N CYS A 18 -36.65 6.50 3.51
CA CYS A 18 -36.01 5.50 2.66
C CYS A 18 -34.53 5.48 3.03
N GLN A 19 -34.14 4.61 3.92
CA GLN A 19 -32.75 4.18 4.01
C GLN A 19 -32.45 3.55 2.66
N ALA A 20 -31.69 4.26 1.83
CA ALA A 20 -31.09 3.69 0.66
C ALA A 20 -30.13 2.60 1.18
N HIS A 21 -30.59 1.35 1.13
CA HIS A 21 -29.70 0.22 1.34
C HIS A 21 -28.70 0.31 0.19
N ALA A 22 -27.42 0.51 0.53
CA ALA A 22 -26.35 0.35 -0.42
C ALA A 22 -26.52 -1.05 -1.03
N ALA A 23 -26.60 -1.15 -2.35
CA ALA A 23 -26.63 -2.43 -3.03
C ALA A 23 -25.44 -3.26 -2.57
N PRO A 24 -25.58 -4.58 -2.35
CA PRO A 24 -24.45 -5.41 -2.00
C PRO A 24 -23.32 -5.16 -2.99
N ALA A 25 -22.14 -4.81 -2.52
CA ALA A 25 -20.98 -4.42 -3.33
C ALA A 25 -20.46 -5.52 -4.28
N GLY A 26 -21.11 -6.70 -4.34
CA GLY A 26 -20.67 -7.86 -5.13
C GLY A 26 -20.98 -7.84 -6.63
N ASP A 27 -21.94 -7.02 -7.08
CA ASP A 27 -22.46 -7.13 -8.45
C ASP A 27 -21.78 -6.24 -9.50
N LEU A 28 -20.99 -5.25 -9.08
CA LEU A 28 -20.33 -4.31 -9.97
C LEU A 28 -18.81 -4.30 -9.73
N PRO A 29 -17.99 -4.34 -10.80
CA PRO A 29 -16.53 -4.35 -10.68
C PRO A 29 -15.95 -2.94 -10.43
N LEU A 30 -16.53 -2.18 -9.51
CA LEU A 30 -16.12 -0.80 -9.24
C LEU A 30 -15.07 -0.75 -8.13
N MET A 31 -13.97 -0.05 -8.38
CA MET A 31 -12.94 0.20 -7.38
C MET A 31 -12.14 1.46 -7.74
N PRO A 32 -12.10 2.49 -6.89
CA PRO A 32 -12.79 2.64 -5.60
C PRO A 32 -14.31 2.59 -5.69
N TRP A 33 -14.95 2.06 -4.64
CA TRP A 33 -16.41 2.01 -4.57
C TRP A 33 -17.00 3.41 -4.36
N PRO A 34 -18.01 3.82 -5.19
CA PRO A 34 -18.60 5.15 -5.05
C PRO A 34 -19.39 5.34 -3.75
N GLN A 35 -19.58 6.60 -3.34
CA GLN A 35 -20.31 6.98 -2.14
C GLN A 35 -21.76 6.44 -2.12
N GLN A 36 -22.45 6.53 -3.24
CA GLN A 36 -23.82 6.05 -3.39
C GLN A 36 -23.97 5.35 -4.73
N VAL A 37 -24.45 4.12 -4.69
CA VAL A 37 -24.77 3.32 -5.88
C VAL A 37 -26.18 2.79 -5.70
N SER A 38 -27.03 3.00 -6.70
CA SER A 38 -28.38 2.44 -6.75
C SER A 38 -28.65 1.79 -8.09
N ARG A 39 -29.37 0.65 -8.07
CA ARG A 39 -29.85 0.00 -9.28
C ARG A 39 -31.34 0.25 -9.44
N PRO A 40 -31.84 0.57 -10.64
CA PRO A 40 -33.27 0.68 -10.87
C PRO A 40 -33.94 -0.67 -10.66
N ALA A 41 -35.22 -0.66 -10.28
CA ALA A 41 -36.01 -1.87 -10.07
C ALA A 41 -36.15 -2.74 -11.33
N ALA A 42 -36.08 -2.13 -12.53
CA ALA A 42 -36.00 -2.83 -13.80
C ALA A 42 -34.52 -3.19 -14.06
N GLU A 43 -34.18 -4.46 -13.97
CA GLU A 43 -32.88 -4.95 -14.40
C GLU A 43 -32.68 -4.74 -15.90
N GLY A 44 -31.44 -4.43 -16.29
CA GLY A 44 -31.11 -4.22 -17.70
C GLY A 44 -29.73 -3.61 -17.89
N SER A 45 -29.32 -3.54 -19.13
CA SER A 45 -28.08 -2.92 -19.54
C SER A 45 -28.23 -2.12 -20.82
N LEU A 46 -27.44 -1.08 -20.94
CA LEU A 46 -27.29 -0.31 -22.18
C LEU A 46 -26.30 -1.04 -23.09
N VAL A 47 -26.75 -1.55 -24.21
CA VAL A 47 -25.90 -2.15 -25.23
C VAL A 47 -25.08 -1.07 -25.92
N LEU A 48 -23.75 -1.28 -25.97
CA LEU A 48 -22.81 -0.42 -26.67
C LEU A 48 -22.45 -1.03 -28.03
N ASP A 49 -22.61 -0.25 -29.08
CA ASP A 49 -22.14 -0.59 -30.41
C ASP A 49 -21.47 0.62 -31.11
N ASN A 50 -21.02 0.44 -32.35
CA ASN A 50 -20.31 1.49 -33.07
C ASN A 50 -21.19 2.71 -33.43
N SER A 51 -22.49 2.71 -33.12
CA SER A 51 -23.38 3.84 -33.28
C SER A 51 -23.43 4.78 -32.09
N VAL A 52 -22.86 4.38 -30.95
CA VAL A 52 -22.81 5.20 -29.73
C VAL A 52 -21.97 6.44 -29.96
N SER A 53 -22.51 7.59 -29.61
CA SER A 53 -21.84 8.89 -29.71
C SER A 53 -21.48 9.44 -28.33
N ILE A 54 -20.43 10.28 -28.26
CA ILE A 54 -20.05 10.99 -27.02
C ILE A 54 -20.25 12.49 -27.26
N LYS A 55 -21.01 13.13 -26.38
CA LYS A 55 -21.25 14.57 -26.39
C LYS A 55 -20.74 15.18 -25.10
N ILE A 56 -19.84 16.17 -25.18
CA ILE A 56 -19.30 16.91 -24.04
C ILE A 56 -19.78 18.35 -24.14
N SER A 57 -20.24 18.91 -23.03
CA SER A 57 -20.73 20.28 -22.93
C SER A 57 -20.22 20.94 -21.65
N GLY A 58 -20.10 22.26 -21.68
CA GLY A 58 -19.52 23.08 -20.62
C GLY A 58 -18.00 23.25 -20.79
N ASP A 59 -17.20 22.86 -19.81
CA ASP A 59 -15.73 22.99 -19.87
C ASP A 59 -15.09 21.98 -20.84
N LYS A 60 -13.89 22.30 -21.32
CA LYS A 60 -13.10 21.44 -22.22
C LYS A 60 -12.29 20.42 -21.43
N LEU A 61 -12.15 19.21 -21.98
CA LEU A 61 -11.39 18.11 -21.41
C LEU A 61 -10.07 17.82 -22.16
N ASP A 62 -9.34 18.82 -22.54
CA ASP A 62 -7.99 18.86 -23.16
C ASP A 62 -7.30 17.49 -23.38
N GLY A 63 -7.72 16.75 -24.41
CA GLY A 63 -7.18 15.44 -24.78
C GLY A 63 -7.69 14.24 -23.93
N ALA A 64 -8.39 14.46 -22.83
CA ALA A 64 -8.99 13.38 -22.04
C ALA A 64 -10.04 12.61 -22.84
N THR A 65 -10.80 13.29 -23.68
CA THR A 65 -11.82 12.68 -24.56
C THR A 65 -11.21 11.68 -25.52
N GLU A 66 -10.10 12.03 -26.17
CA GLU A 66 -9.44 11.15 -27.15
C GLU A 66 -8.83 9.92 -26.46
N ARG A 67 -8.18 10.12 -25.32
CA ARG A 67 -7.69 9.01 -24.51
C ARG A 67 -8.84 8.06 -24.10
N TRP A 68 -9.98 8.59 -23.79
CA TRP A 68 -11.18 7.86 -23.42
C TRP A 68 -11.76 7.05 -24.58
N ARG A 69 -11.87 7.67 -25.74
CA ARG A 69 -12.30 6.96 -26.96
C ARG A 69 -11.39 5.78 -27.25
N LYS A 70 -10.07 5.98 -27.15
CA LYS A 70 -9.08 4.92 -27.32
C LYS A 70 -9.31 3.78 -26.33
N ARG A 71 -9.50 4.09 -25.05
CA ARG A 71 -9.73 3.07 -24.01
C ARG A 71 -11.05 2.32 -24.20
N ILE A 72 -12.12 2.98 -24.57
CA ILE A 72 -13.40 2.31 -24.93
C ILE A 72 -13.18 1.38 -26.12
N THR A 73 -12.47 1.84 -27.15
CA THR A 73 -12.15 1.01 -28.32
C THR A 73 -11.35 -0.24 -27.92
N GLN A 74 -10.39 -0.10 -27.03
CA GLN A 74 -9.59 -1.23 -26.53
C GLN A 74 -10.43 -2.25 -25.73
N GLN A 75 -11.37 -1.77 -24.92
CA GLN A 75 -12.27 -2.62 -24.14
C GLN A 75 -13.33 -3.30 -24.99
N ALA A 76 -13.94 -2.56 -25.91
CA ALA A 76 -15.08 -3.02 -26.69
C ALA A 76 -14.70 -3.75 -27.98
N GLY A 77 -13.47 -3.61 -28.45
CA GLY A 77 -12.99 -4.23 -29.70
C GLY A 77 -13.48 -3.56 -30.99
N TRP A 78 -14.15 -2.39 -30.91
CA TRP A 78 -14.64 -1.63 -32.06
C TRP A 78 -14.41 -0.11 -31.85
N GLN A 79 -14.39 0.64 -32.93
CA GLN A 79 -14.10 2.07 -32.92
C GLN A 79 -15.32 2.91 -32.73
N LEU A 80 -15.34 3.80 -31.72
CA LEU A 80 -16.36 4.82 -31.58
C LEU A 80 -16.34 5.80 -32.74
N GLN A 81 -17.51 6.01 -33.38
CA GLN A 81 -17.66 6.99 -34.44
C GLN A 81 -17.57 8.42 -33.88
N PRO A 82 -17.04 9.39 -34.65
CA PRO A 82 -17.16 10.79 -34.30
C PRO A 82 -18.63 11.16 -34.11
N ALA A 83 -18.92 12.09 -33.20
CA ALA A 83 -20.28 12.49 -32.84
C ALA A 83 -21.05 13.02 -34.06
N GLN A 84 -21.70 12.16 -34.80
CA GLN A 84 -22.84 12.51 -35.64
C GLN A 84 -24.07 12.14 -34.82
N ALA A 85 -24.89 13.13 -34.52
CA ALA A 85 -26.15 12.89 -33.83
C ALA A 85 -27.03 11.98 -34.72
N ASN A 86 -27.01 10.69 -34.42
CA ASN A 86 -28.00 9.77 -34.97
C ASN A 86 -29.22 9.82 -34.05
N PRO A 87 -30.32 10.45 -34.48
CA PRO A 87 -31.54 10.47 -33.67
C PRO A 87 -32.01 9.05 -33.35
N GLY A 88 -32.27 8.79 -32.07
CA GLY A 88 -32.73 7.48 -31.60
C GLY A 88 -31.65 6.48 -31.24
N LYS A 89 -30.37 6.85 -31.25
CA LYS A 89 -29.26 6.02 -30.77
C LYS A 89 -28.75 6.49 -29.38
N PRO A 90 -28.27 5.55 -28.52
CA PRO A 90 -27.74 5.91 -27.22
C PRO A 90 -26.57 6.90 -27.30
N THR A 91 -26.54 7.86 -26.41
CA THR A 91 -25.48 8.87 -26.33
C THR A 91 -24.87 8.90 -24.95
N ILE A 92 -23.55 8.97 -24.87
CA ILE A 92 -22.81 9.27 -23.64
C ILE A 92 -22.71 10.79 -23.55
N ASN A 93 -23.52 11.39 -22.69
CA ASN A 93 -23.54 12.84 -22.46
C ASN A 93 -22.75 13.17 -21.23
N ILE A 94 -21.76 14.07 -21.37
CA ILE A 94 -20.93 14.58 -20.28
C ILE A 94 -21.19 16.07 -20.18
N HIS A 95 -21.66 16.51 -19.02
CA HIS A 95 -21.94 17.92 -18.74
C HIS A 95 -21.07 18.42 -17.58
N ILE A 96 -20.25 19.44 -17.84
CA ILE A 96 -19.38 20.09 -16.86
C ILE A 96 -19.95 21.48 -16.59
N LYS A 97 -20.42 21.73 -15.37
CA LYS A 97 -21.15 22.95 -15.01
C LYS A 97 -20.30 24.22 -15.04
N ASN A 98 -19.04 24.10 -14.54
CA ASN A 98 -18.17 25.26 -14.36
C ASN A 98 -16.82 25.04 -15.05
N ALA A 99 -16.37 26.03 -15.80
CA ALA A 99 -15.00 26.07 -16.27
C ALA A 99 -14.08 26.48 -15.10
N VAL A 100 -13.04 25.70 -14.85
CA VAL A 100 -12.05 25.94 -13.80
C VAL A 100 -10.64 25.90 -14.38
N ASP A 101 -9.67 26.43 -13.61
CA ASP A 101 -8.26 26.30 -13.94
C ASP A 101 -7.92 24.81 -14.21
N PRO A 102 -7.28 24.46 -15.33
CA PRO A 102 -6.88 23.09 -15.62
C PRO A 102 -5.83 22.55 -14.66
N LEU A 103 -5.13 23.41 -13.93
CA LEU A 103 -4.16 23.00 -12.91
C LEU A 103 -4.90 22.48 -11.67
N PRO A 104 -4.77 21.17 -11.31
CA PRO A 104 -5.40 20.65 -10.11
C PRO A 104 -4.75 21.23 -8.84
N LYS A 105 -5.57 21.50 -7.83
CA LYS A 105 -5.14 22.04 -6.53
C LYS A 105 -5.69 21.18 -5.40
N LEU A 106 -5.10 21.27 -4.23
CA LEU A 106 -5.69 20.66 -3.03
C LEU A 106 -7.11 21.20 -2.83
N GLY A 107 -8.09 20.30 -2.70
CA GLY A 107 -9.50 20.65 -2.56
C GLY A 107 -10.23 20.96 -3.87
N SER A 108 -9.63 20.73 -5.05
CA SER A 108 -10.37 20.73 -6.32
C SER A 108 -11.58 19.81 -6.21
N ASP A 109 -12.74 20.26 -6.69
CA ASP A 109 -13.98 19.47 -6.65
C ASP A 109 -13.88 18.29 -7.65
N GLU A 110 -13.91 17.08 -7.12
CA GLU A 110 -13.85 15.83 -7.89
C GLU A 110 -15.19 15.07 -7.87
N SER A 111 -16.28 15.73 -7.42
CA SER A 111 -17.59 15.12 -7.33
C SER A 111 -18.27 14.97 -8.70
N TYR A 112 -19.08 13.92 -8.83
CA TYR A 112 -19.89 13.68 -10.05
C TYR A 112 -21.16 12.89 -9.76
N THR A 113 -22.06 12.91 -10.71
CA THR A 113 -23.21 12.01 -10.80
C THR A 113 -23.16 11.28 -12.14
N LEU A 114 -23.47 10.00 -12.14
CA LEU A 114 -23.51 9.14 -13.32
C LEU A 114 -24.83 8.36 -13.34
N SER A 115 -25.56 8.42 -14.44
CA SER A 115 -26.77 7.64 -14.64
C SER A 115 -26.68 6.89 -15.97
N VAL A 116 -26.96 5.60 -15.93
CA VAL A 116 -27.05 4.73 -17.11
C VAL A 116 -28.47 4.18 -17.19
N THR A 117 -29.15 4.43 -18.32
CA THR A 117 -30.50 3.98 -18.60
C THR A 117 -30.59 3.43 -20.02
N ALA A 118 -31.76 2.98 -20.43
CA ALA A 118 -32.00 2.56 -21.83
C ALA A 118 -31.79 3.72 -22.86
N ASP A 119 -31.97 4.97 -22.43
CA ASP A 119 -31.81 6.14 -23.30
C ASP A 119 -30.34 6.60 -23.47
N GLY A 120 -29.42 6.05 -22.65
CA GLY A 120 -27.99 6.38 -22.71
C GLY A 120 -27.35 6.65 -21.36
N VAL A 121 -26.22 7.35 -21.42
CA VAL A 121 -25.40 7.70 -20.23
C VAL A 121 -25.46 9.20 -20.01
N GLN A 122 -25.70 9.61 -18.75
CA GLN A 122 -25.60 11.00 -18.29
C GLN A 122 -24.54 11.09 -17.19
N LEU A 123 -23.44 11.76 -17.48
CA LEU A 123 -22.39 12.11 -16.52
C LEU A 123 -22.41 13.61 -16.30
N THR A 124 -22.65 14.05 -15.08
CA THR A 124 -22.64 15.46 -14.69
C THR A 124 -21.65 15.70 -13.59
N ALA A 125 -20.81 16.71 -13.73
CA ALA A 125 -19.83 17.11 -12.73
C ALA A 125 -19.79 18.64 -12.58
N ASN A 126 -19.39 19.13 -11.42
CA ASN A 126 -19.19 20.56 -11.20
C ASN A 126 -17.99 21.08 -11.95
N THR A 127 -16.93 20.27 -12.05
CA THR A 127 -15.64 20.62 -12.66
C THR A 127 -15.15 19.53 -13.61
N ARG A 128 -14.13 19.86 -14.39
CA ARG A 128 -13.41 18.89 -15.23
C ARG A 128 -12.84 17.71 -14.44
N PHE A 129 -12.42 17.94 -13.20
CA PHE A 129 -11.83 16.89 -12.36
C PHE A 129 -12.89 15.85 -11.98
N GLY A 130 -14.07 16.28 -11.55
CA GLY A 130 -15.18 15.36 -11.30
C GLY A 130 -15.59 14.58 -12.55
N ALA A 131 -15.65 15.23 -13.71
CA ALA A 131 -15.94 14.58 -14.98
C ALA A 131 -14.91 13.46 -15.28
N MET A 132 -13.60 13.72 -15.09
CA MET A 132 -12.55 12.72 -15.29
C MET A 132 -12.74 11.51 -14.36
N ARG A 133 -13.07 11.71 -13.05
CA ARG A 133 -13.32 10.60 -12.11
C ARG A 133 -14.56 9.79 -12.49
N GLY A 134 -15.62 10.46 -12.92
CA GLY A 134 -16.83 9.78 -13.43
C GLY A 134 -16.58 8.99 -14.70
N MET A 135 -15.69 9.47 -15.56
CA MET A 135 -15.24 8.77 -16.76
C MET A 135 -14.52 7.46 -16.41
N GLU A 136 -13.64 7.44 -15.42
CA GLU A 136 -12.98 6.19 -14.97
C GLU A 136 -14.02 5.19 -14.43
N THR A 137 -15.01 5.65 -13.68
CA THR A 137 -16.11 4.80 -13.22
C THR A 137 -16.91 4.21 -14.39
N LEU A 138 -17.20 5.02 -15.39
CA LEU A 138 -17.93 4.54 -16.58
C LEU A 138 -17.14 3.47 -17.32
N LEU A 139 -15.82 3.62 -17.46
CA LEU A 139 -14.96 2.62 -18.10
C LEU A 139 -14.95 1.29 -17.33
N GLN A 140 -14.96 1.32 -16.00
CA GLN A 140 -15.05 0.10 -15.17
C GLN A 140 -16.40 -0.61 -15.30
N LEU A 141 -17.47 0.10 -15.61
CA LEU A 141 -18.81 -0.46 -15.79
C LEU A 141 -19.01 -1.16 -17.15
N ILE A 142 -18.12 -0.94 -18.12
CA ILE A 142 -18.22 -1.59 -19.45
C ILE A 142 -17.90 -3.07 -19.31
N GLN A 143 -18.84 -3.91 -19.69
CA GLN A 143 -18.75 -5.36 -19.63
C GLN A 143 -18.86 -5.99 -21.02
N ASN A 144 -17.97 -6.93 -21.30
CA ASN A 144 -18.03 -7.75 -22.51
C ASN A 144 -18.74 -9.06 -22.18
N GLY A 145 -20.00 -9.15 -22.57
CA GLY A 145 -20.79 -10.38 -22.43
C GLY A 145 -20.67 -11.29 -23.67
N PRO A 146 -21.28 -12.48 -23.63
CA PRO A 146 -21.20 -13.43 -24.74
C PRO A 146 -21.89 -12.98 -26.02
N GLN A 147 -22.78 -11.99 -25.97
CA GLN A 147 -23.55 -11.51 -27.12
C GLN A 147 -23.25 -10.06 -27.51
N ASN A 148 -22.84 -9.23 -26.54
CA ASN A 148 -22.59 -7.80 -26.76
C ASN A 148 -21.71 -7.19 -25.68
N THR A 149 -21.23 -5.99 -25.93
CA THR A 149 -20.64 -5.09 -24.94
C THR A 149 -21.75 -4.22 -24.37
N SER A 150 -21.83 -4.09 -23.05
CA SER A 150 -22.90 -3.35 -22.39
C SER A 150 -22.46 -2.67 -21.10
N ILE A 151 -23.28 -1.74 -20.63
CA ILE A 151 -23.15 -1.08 -19.33
C ILE A 151 -24.41 -1.36 -18.53
N PRO A 152 -24.34 -1.91 -17.30
CA PRO A 152 -25.52 -2.16 -16.48
C PRO A 152 -26.23 -0.85 -16.13
N PHE A 153 -27.55 -0.87 -16.04
CA PHE A 153 -28.31 0.28 -15.53
C PHE A 153 -27.96 0.56 -14.09
N VAL A 154 -27.58 1.80 -13.83
CA VAL A 154 -27.08 2.23 -12.52
C VAL A 154 -27.23 3.74 -12.36
N ALA A 155 -27.43 4.19 -11.12
CA ALA A 155 -27.28 5.59 -10.75
C ALA A 155 -26.24 5.70 -9.63
N ILE A 156 -25.28 6.60 -9.85
CA ILE A 156 -24.14 6.82 -8.97
C ILE A 156 -24.07 8.30 -8.60
N LYS A 157 -23.85 8.57 -7.30
CA LYS A 157 -23.44 9.86 -6.81
C LYS A 157 -22.16 9.67 -6.01
N ASP A 158 -21.10 10.40 -6.37
CA ASP A 158 -19.77 10.13 -5.86
C ASP A 158 -18.98 11.39 -5.54
N VAL A 159 -18.17 11.29 -4.49
CA VAL A 159 -17.24 12.33 -4.02
C VAL A 159 -16.15 11.66 -3.18
N PRO A 160 -14.89 12.09 -3.26
CA PRO A 160 -13.83 11.48 -2.46
C PRO A 160 -14.00 11.77 -0.95
N ARG A 161 -13.66 10.78 -0.12
CA ARG A 161 -13.60 10.91 1.34
C ARG A 161 -12.50 11.89 1.76
N PHE A 162 -11.33 11.80 1.13
CA PHE A 162 -10.17 12.62 1.44
C PHE A 162 -9.68 13.42 0.22
N PRO A 163 -9.26 14.68 0.41
CA PRO A 163 -8.75 15.52 -0.67
C PRO A 163 -7.32 15.19 -1.12
N TRP A 164 -6.54 14.44 -0.32
CA TRP A 164 -5.19 13.99 -0.67
C TRP A 164 -5.16 12.48 -0.82
N ARG A 165 -4.87 12.00 -2.01
CA ARG A 165 -4.76 10.58 -2.34
C ARG A 165 -3.54 10.40 -3.23
N GLY A 166 -2.39 10.12 -2.59
CA GLY A 166 -1.09 10.15 -3.25
C GLY A 166 -0.48 8.78 -3.51
N VAL A 167 0.50 8.79 -4.41
CA VAL A 167 1.46 7.70 -4.62
C VAL A 167 2.85 8.32 -4.70
N LEU A 168 3.75 7.85 -3.83
CA LEU A 168 5.17 8.15 -3.90
C LEU A 168 5.87 7.18 -4.84
N LEU A 169 6.69 7.72 -5.75
CA LEU A 169 7.62 6.95 -6.57
C LEU A 169 9.05 7.40 -6.27
N ASP A 170 9.89 6.45 -5.85
CA ASP A 170 11.30 6.65 -5.56
C ASP A 170 12.13 6.43 -6.83
N SER A 171 12.60 7.52 -7.43
CA SER A 171 13.51 7.50 -8.57
C SER A 171 14.99 7.55 -8.18
N ALA A 172 15.29 7.77 -6.91
CA ALA A 172 16.65 7.95 -6.43
C ALA A 172 17.38 6.63 -6.20
N ARG A 173 16.75 5.64 -5.54
CA ARG A 173 17.34 4.33 -5.28
C ARG A 173 17.48 3.52 -6.57
N HIS A 174 16.43 3.50 -7.41
CA HIS A 174 16.52 2.99 -8.79
C HIS A 174 15.81 3.97 -9.73
N PHE A 175 16.49 4.35 -10.81
CA PHE A 175 15.96 5.33 -11.76
C PHE A 175 14.72 4.79 -12.49
N ILE A 176 13.69 5.62 -12.60
CA ILE A 176 12.45 5.31 -13.31
C ILE A 176 12.39 6.12 -14.60
N PRO A 177 12.47 5.52 -15.79
CA PRO A 177 12.33 6.24 -17.06
C PRO A 177 10.99 6.97 -17.18
N VAL A 178 10.97 8.13 -17.86
CA VAL A 178 9.75 8.95 -18.01
C VAL A 178 8.56 8.14 -18.53
N LYS A 179 8.77 7.26 -19.53
CA LYS A 179 7.70 6.41 -20.07
C LYS A 179 7.00 5.56 -19.01
N ASP A 180 7.77 5.08 -18.03
CA ASP A 180 7.25 4.25 -16.94
C ASP A 180 6.50 5.10 -15.92
N ILE A 181 6.98 6.32 -15.62
CA ILE A 181 6.23 7.28 -14.80
C ILE A 181 4.89 7.63 -15.45
N LEU A 182 4.86 7.90 -16.77
CA LEU A 182 3.61 8.19 -17.48
C LEU A 182 2.61 7.03 -17.40
N ARG A 183 3.08 5.78 -17.49
CA ARG A 183 2.24 4.59 -17.31
C ARG A 183 1.69 4.51 -15.88
N GLN A 184 2.52 4.81 -14.85
CA GLN A 184 2.01 4.85 -13.47
C GLN A 184 0.98 5.95 -13.29
N LEU A 185 1.12 7.12 -13.90
CA LEU A 185 0.13 8.18 -13.89
C LEU A 185 -1.21 7.74 -14.49
N ASP A 186 -1.20 6.94 -15.56
CA ASP A 186 -2.44 6.35 -16.13
C ASP A 186 -3.11 5.39 -15.11
N GLY A 187 -2.33 4.55 -14.44
CA GLY A 187 -2.82 3.69 -13.35
C GLY A 187 -3.39 4.49 -12.18
N MET A 188 -2.69 5.54 -11.78
CA MET A 188 -3.13 6.45 -10.72
C MET A 188 -4.45 7.14 -11.07
N ALA A 189 -4.61 7.62 -12.31
CA ALA A 189 -5.87 8.22 -12.79
C ALA A 189 -7.02 7.21 -12.74
N ALA A 190 -6.78 5.99 -13.20
CA ALA A 190 -7.77 4.90 -13.19
C ALA A 190 -8.22 4.53 -11.77
N ALA A 191 -7.32 4.57 -10.80
CA ALA A 191 -7.59 4.33 -9.37
C ALA A 191 -8.05 5.61 -8.62
N LYS A 192 -8.21 6.74 -9.29
CA LYS A 192 -8.62 8.05 -8.72
C LYS A 192 -7.64 8.62 -7.69
N PHE A 193 -6.36 8.28 -7.75
CA PHE A 193 -5.32 9.05 -7.07
C PHE A 193 -5.18 10.44 -7.69
N ASN A 194 -4.78 11.43 -6.90
CA ASN A 194 -4.67 12.82 -7.36
C ASN A 194 -3.34 13.51 -7.03
N VAL A 195 -2.39 12.80 -6.46
CA VAL A 195 -1.05 13.32 -6.15
C VAL A 195 0.02 12.30 -6.53
N LEU A 196 0.95 12.68 -7.40
CA LEU A 196 2.23 12.02 -7.55
C LEU A 196 3.24 12.71 -6.63
N HIS A 197 3.73 12.01 -5.63
CA HIS A 197 4.88 12.41 -4.84
C HIS A 197 6.13 11.84 -5.52
N TRP A 198 6.98 12.71 -6.02
CA TRP A 198 8.15 12.29 -6.80
C TRP A 198 9.42 12.50 -6.01
N HIS A 199 9.94 11.39 -5.46
CA HIS A 199 11.19 11.37 -4.69
C HIS A 199 12.39 11.40 -5.65
N LEU A 200 13.01 12.59 -5.77
CA LEU A 200 13.98 12.91 -6.82
C LEU A 200 15.43 12.84 -6.36
N THR A 201 15.67 12.83 -5.05
CA THR A 201 17.04 12.85 -4.50
C THR A 201 17.15 12.00 -3.26
N ASP A 202 18.24 11.26 -3.14
CA ASP A 202 18.60 10.46 -1.97
C ASP A 202 20.11 10.18 -1.98
N ASP A 203 20.60 9.39 -1.03
CA ASP A 203 22.02 9.03 -0.92
C ASP A 203 22.60 8.37 -2.18
N GLN A 204 21.79 7.53 -2.88
CA GLN A 204 22.21 6.74 -4.03
C GLN A 204 22.09 7.49 -5.35
N GLY A 205 21.46 8.64 -5.38
CA GLY A 205 21.34 9.39 -6.62
C GLY A 205 20.62 10.73 -6.54
N TRP A 206 21.14 11.66 -7.31
CA TRP A 206 20.51 12.93 -7.64
C TRP A 206 19.85 12.83 -9.01
N ARG A 207 18.52 12.94 -9.10
CA ARG A 207 17.80 12.59 -10.32
C ARG A 207 17.24 13.75 -11.14
N PHE A 208 17.56 15.01 -10.83
CA PHE A 208 17.15 16.13 -11.69
C PHE A 208 18.30 17.04 -12.09
N ALA A 209 18.21 17.58 -13.31
CA ALA A 209 19.22 18.47 -13.85
C ALA A 209 19.09 19.87 -13.26
N SER A 210 20.11 20.32 -12.52
CA SER A 210 20.26 21.68 -12.07
C SER A 210 21.10 22.49 -13.03
N ALA A 211 20.63 23.68 -13.42
CA ALA A 211 21.40 24.59 -14.27
C ALA A 211 22.52 25.30 -13.51
N LYS A 212 22.31 25.58 -12.22
CA LYS A 212 23.27 26.32 -11.38
C LYS A 212 24.26 25.43 -10.65
N TYR A 213 23.89 24.17 -10.38
CA TYR A 213 24.70 23.17 -9.68
C TYR A 213 24.91 21.92 -10.54
N PRO A 214 25.56 22.03 -11.73
CA PRO A 214 25.60 20.92 -12.69
C PRO A 214 26.39 19.71 -12.23
N LYS A 215 27.27 19.82 -11.25
CA LYS A 215 27.99 18.66 -10.68
C LYS A 215 27.07 17.65 -10.05
N LEU A 216 25.85 18.04 -9.59
CA LEU A 216 24.86 17.10 -9.03
C LEU A 216 24.54 15.99 -10.02
N GLN A 217 24.05 16.33 -11.22
CA GLN A 217 23.76 15.33 -12.23
C GLN A 217 24.99 14.76 -12.92
N GLN A 218 26.12 15.47 -12.92
CA GLN A 218 27.35 15.00 -13.55
C GLN A 218 28.10 13.96 -12.72
N LEU A 219 28.12 14.13 -11.38
CA LEU A 219 28.92 13.33 -10.47
C LEU A 219 28.08 12.40 -9.58
N ALA A 220 26.80 12.70 -9.37
CA ALA A 220 25.98 12.04 -8.38
C ALA A 220 24.68 11.43 -8.95
N SER A 221 24.66 11.10 -10.25
CA SER A 221 23.49 10.46 -10.88
C SER A 221 23.80 9.13 -11.57
N ASP A 222 25.07 8.78 -11.73
CA ASP A 222 25.52 7.68 -12.61
C ASP A 222 25.04 7.82 -14.07
N GLY A 223 24.69 9.05 -14.50
CA GLY A 223 24.13 9.32 -15.83
C GLY A 223 22.59 9.22 -15.90
N ASP A 224 21.94 8.75 -14.86
CA ASP A 224 20.50 8.57 -14.77
C ASP A 224 19.84 9.78 -14.06
N PHE A 225 19.33 10.73 -14.83
CA PHE A 225 18.64 11.90 -14.33
C PHE A 225 17.62 12.43 -15.34
N TYR A 226 16.67 13.23 -14.85
CA TYR A 226 15.67 13.91 -15.69
C TYR A 226 16.17 15.30 -16.08
N THR A 227 16.07 15.62 -17.36
CA THR A 227 16.19 16.99 -17.83
C THR A 227 14.99 17.83 -17.37
N GLN A 228 15.14 19.13 -17.31
CA GLN A 228 14.02 20.03 -16.98
C GLN A 228 12.85 19.86 -17.98
N ALA A 229 13.13 19.59 -19.25
CA ALA A 229 12.10 19.32 -20.25
C ALA A 229 11.30 18.04 -19.96
N GLN A 230 11.98 16.96 -19.56
CA GLN A 230 11.34 15.72 -19.15
C GLN A 230 10.48 15.87 -17.89
N MET A 231 10.97 16.59 -16.88
CA MET A 231 10.16 16.89 -15.69
C MET A 231 8.90 17.70 -16.04
N LYS A 232 9.02 18.72 -16.89
CA LYS A 232 7.87 19.48 -17.40
C LYS A 232 6.91 18.62 -18.21
N GLU A 233 7.39 17.63 -18.94
CA GLU A 233 6.55 16.63 -19.64
C GLU A 233 5.70 15.83 -18.66
N VAL A 234 6.31 15.29 -17.62
CA VAL A 234 5.59 14.55 -16.55
C VAL A 234 4.52 15.44 -15.90
N VAL A 235 4.88 16.67 -15.53
CA VAL A 235 3.95 17.64 -14.92
C VAL A 235 2.76 17.93 -15.85
N ARG A 236 3.02 18.19 -17.14
CA ARG A 236 1.93 18.44 -18.11
C ARG A 236 1.03 17.22 -18.29
N TYR A 237 1.63 16.02 -18.32
CA TYR A 237 0.86 14.78 -18.45
C TYR A 237 -0.02 14.55 -17.22
N ALA A 238 0.54 14.67 -16.02
CA ALA A 238 -0.19 14.55 -14.77
C ALA A 238 -1.36 15.57 -14.69
N THR A 239 -1.10 16.83 -15.05
CA THR A 239 -2.14 17.89 -15.08
C THR A 239 -3.32 17.52 -15.97
N LYS A 240 -3.08 16.93 -17.15
CA LYS A 240 -4.15 16.45 -18.05
C LYS A 240 -4.99 15.30 -17.44
N LEU A 241 -4.45 14.62 -16.44
CA LEU A 241 -5.12 13.55 -15.69
C LEU A 241 -5.78 14.06 -14.38
N GLY A 242 -5.65 15.35 -14.08
CA GLY A 242 -6.11 15.92 -12.81
C GLY A 242 -5.26 15.43 -11.63
N ILE A 243 -3.97 15.19 -11.84
CA ILE A 243 -3.01 14.73 -10.83
C ILE A 243 -2.00 15.85 -10.58
N ARG A 244 -1.82 16.21 -9.31
CA ARG A 244 -0.79 17.12 -8.82
C ARG A 244 0.55 16.40 -8.78
N VAL A 245 1.67 17.13 -8.97
CA VAL A 245 3.01 16.57 -8.80
C VAL A 245 3.73 17.35 -7.72
N VAL A 246 4.03 16.68 -6.62
CA VAL A 246 4.80 17.22 -5.49
C VAL A 246 6.21 16.66 -5.58
N PRO A 247 7.22 17.50 -5.86
CA PRO A 247 8.62 17.05 -5.87
C PRO A 247 9.16 16.94 -4.45
N GLU A 248 10.02 15.95 -4.22
CA GLU A 248 10.80 15.84 -3.00
C GLU A 248 12.29 16.01 -3.29
N MET A 249 12.91 16.85 -2.47
CA MET A 249 14.36 17.02 -2.39
C MET A 249 14.74 16.88 -0.92
N ASP A 250 15.29 15.72 -0.57
CA ASP A 250 15.55 15.36 0.83
C ASP A 250 16.72 16.12 1.44
N MET A 251 16.52 16.67 2.62
CA MET A 251 17.45 17.48 3.42
C MET A 251 17.06 17.45 4.91
N PRO A 252 18.01 17.55 5.86
CA PRO A 252 19.46 17.66 5.71
C PRO A 252 20.17 16.32 5.61
N GLY A 253 19.48 15.22 5.90
CA GLY A 253 19.93 13.84 5.72
C GLY A 253 19.77 13.36 4.28
N HIS A 254 20.00 12.08 4.05
CA HIS A 254 19.92 11.47 2.71
C HIS A 254 20.69 12.28 1.65
N ALA A 255 21.84 12.85 2.07
CA ALA A 255 22.55 13.87 1.34
C ALA A 255 23.89 13.41 0.73
N SER A 256 24.15 12.08 0.68
CA SER A 256 25.42 11.56 0.15
C SER A 256 25.65 11.97 -1.31
N ALA A 257 24.61 12.04 -2.13
CA ALA A 257 24.70 12.53 -3.50
C ALA A 257 25.13 14.00 -3.57
N ILE A 258 24.62 14.84 -2.64
CA ILE A 258 25.06 16.24 -2.53
C ILE A 258 26.53 16.30 -2.09
N ALA A 259 26.91 15.45 -1.12
CA ALA A 259 28.26 15.39 -0.60
C ALA A 259 29.32 15.08 -1.67
N VAL A 260 29.02 14.19 -2.59
CA VAL A 260 29.91 13.86 -3.73
C VAL A 260 30.09 15.06 -4.66
N ALA A 261 29.04 15.79 -4.94
CA ALA A 261 29.07 16.91 -5.88
C ALA A 261 29.63 18.20 -5.28
N TYR A 262 29.28 18.50 -4.02
CA TYR A 262 29.56 19.74 -3.30
C TYR A 262 29.93 19.48 -1.83
N PRO A 263 31.09 18.84 -1.57
CA PRO A 263 31.51 18.45 -0.21
C PRO A 263 31.63 19.64 0.76
N GLU A 264 31.80 20.86 0.25
CA GLU A 264 31.87 22.11 1.04
C GLU A 264 30.55 22.46 1.74
N LEU A 265 29.41 21.84 1.34
CA LEU A 265 28.11 22.01 1.99
C LEU A 265 27.91 21.10 3.20
N MET A 266 28.80 20.13 3.38
CA MET A 266 28.61 19.06 4.36
C MET A 266 29.13 19.43 5.75
N SER A 267 28.69 18.71 6.76
CA SER A 267 29.02 18.88 8.16
C SER A 267 30.39 18.32 8.55
N ALA A 268 30.90 17.39 7.77
CA ALA A 268 32.23 16.80 7.91
C ALA A 268 33.06 16.99 6.63
N PRO A 269 34.38 16.99 6.70
CA PRO A 269 35.24 17.12 5.51
C PRO A 269 35.16 15.83 4.67
N GLY A 270 35.26 16.00 3.32
CA GLY A 270 35.41 14.88 2.39
C GLY A 270 36.84 14.28 2.40
N PRO A 271 37.15 13.41 1.43
CA PRO A 271 36.36 13.17 0.21
C PRO A 271 35.15 12.26 0.43
N TYR A 272 34.14 12.40 -0.44
CA TYR A 272 32.95 11.54 -0.47
C TYR A 272 32.90 10.77 -1.77
N GLU A 273 32.37 9.53 -1.70
CA GLU A 273 32.11 8.67 -2.86
C GLU A 273 30.60 8.41 -2.97
N MET A 274 30.14 8.02 -4.16
CA MET A 274 28.74 7.66 -4.36
C MET A 274 28.34 6.51 -3.45
N GLU A 275 27.27 6.70 -2.73
CA GLU A 275 26.72 5.66 -1.88
C GLU A 275 26.11 4.54 -2.72
N ARG A 276 26.37 3.31 -2.30
CA ARG A 276 25.94 2.10 -3.01
C ARG A 276 25.09 1.18 -2.15
N HIS A 277 24.94 1.48 -0.87
CA HIS A 277 24.21 0.67 0.08
C HIS A 277 22.93 1.39 0.54
N TRP A 278 22.01 0.62 1.10
CA TRP A 278 20.76 1.13 1.66
C TRP A 278 20.90 1.41 3.16
N GLY A 279 20.18 2.37 3.66
CA GLY A 279 20.09 2.64 5.09
C GLY A 279 20.14 4.13 5.44
N VAL A 280 20.26 4.38 6.74
CA VAL A 280 20.50 5.71 7.29
C VAL A 280 22.00 5.97 7.28
N LEU A 281 22.44 7.03 6.65
CA LEU A 281 23.85 7.31 6.36
C LEU A 281 24.31 8.64 6.98
N LYS A 282 25.59 8.75 7.25
CA LYS A 282 26.17 9.87 8.00
C LYS A 282 26.27 11.22 7.28
N PRO A 283 26.46 11.33 5.95
CA PRO A 283 26.62 12.63 5.31
C PRO A 283 25.41 13.54 5.55
N LEU A 284 25.64 14.68 6.20
CA LEU A 284 24.64 15.67 6.54
C LEU A 284 25.02 17.05 6.02
N LEU A 285 24.05 17.82 5.56
CA LEU A 285 24.22 19.25 5.31
C LEU A 285 24.56 19.98 6.61
N ASN A 286 25.39 21.03 6.49
CA ASN A 286 25.87 21.82 7.61
C ASN A 286 24.94 23.02 7.91
N PRO A 287 24.12 22.97 8.98
CA PRO A 287 23.16 24.05 9.29
C PRO A 287 23.83 25.38 9.70
N ALA A 288 25.11 25.35 10.04
CA ALA A 288 25.88 26.55 10.38
C ALA A 288 26.47 27.24 9.14
N ASN A 289 26.40 26.66 7.96
CA ASN A 289 27.01 27.15 6.73
C ASN A 289 25.97 27.89 5.86
N GLU A 290 26.14 29.22 5.69
CA GLU A 290 25.25 30.03 4.85
C GLU A 290 25.21 29.57 3.37
N ALA A 291 26.24 28.90 2.87
CA ALA A 291 26.25 28.33 1.52
C ALA A 291 25.17 27.26 1.31
N VAL A 292 24.83 26.54 2.36
CA VAL A 292 23.75 25.52 2.33
C VAL A 292 22.39 26.16 2.03
N TYR A 293 22.12 27.32 2.63
CA TYR A 293 20.83 28.01 2.41
C TYR A 293 20.78 28.70 1.04
N LYS A 294 21.93 29.17 0.51
CA LYS A 294 22.03 29.65 -0.88
C LYS A 294 21.81 28.53 -1.88
N PHE A 295 22.36 27.36 -1.59
CA PHE A 295 22.12 26.16 -2.37
C PHE A 295 20.62 25.79 -2.35
N ALA A 296 20.00 25.66 -1.17
CA ALA A 296 18.59 25.35 -1.01
C ALA A 296 17.69 26.37 -1.73
N ASP A 297 17.95 27.68 -1.58
CA ASP A 297 17.21 28.75 -2.27
C ASP A 297 17.27 28.61 -3.80
N THR A 298 18.43 28.27 -4.33
CA THR A 298 18.60 28.03 -5.76
C THR A 298 17.83 26.79 -6.23
N MET A 299 17.93 25.68 -5.48
CA MET A 299 17.22 24.42 -5.83
C MET A 299 15.71 24.61 -5.77
N VAL A 300 15.20 25.24 -4.72
CA VAL A 300 13.78 25.57 -4.60
C VAL A 300 13.34 26.46 -5.78
N GLY A 301 14.13 27.45 -6.17
CA GLY A 301 13.87 28.30 -7.34
C GLY A 301 13.78 27.51 -8.64
N GLU A 302 14.69 26.57 -8.89
CA GLU A 302 14.67 25.72 -10.08
C GLU A 302 13.48 24.76 -10.08
N LEU A 303 13.17 24.12 -8.93
CA LEU A 303 12.02 23.22 -8.81
C LEU A 303 10.70 23.95 -8.98
N THR A 304 10.53 25.14 -8.41
CA THR A 304 9.28 25.91 -8.51
C THR A 304 9.01 26.42 -9.93
N ALA A 305 10.05 26.56 -10.77
CA ALA A 305 9.89 26.88 -12.20
C ALA A 305 9.35 25.69 -13.03
N ILE A 306 9.38 24.49 -12.48
CA ILE A 306 8.96 23.24 -13.12
C ILE A 306 7.65 22.73 -12.51
N PHE A 307 7.56 22.70 -11.18
CA PHE A 307 6.47 22.12 -10.42
C PHE A 307 5.54 23.23 -9.88
N PRO A 308 4.31 23.35 -10.41
CA PRO A 308 3.40 24.41 -10.02
C PRO A 308 2.63 24.15 -8.73
N ASP A 309 2.78 22.98 -8.11
CA ASP A 309 2.07 22.64 -6.87
C ASP A 309 2.41 23.60 -5.73
N ALA A 310 1.46 23.79 -4.82
CA ALA A 310 1.66 24.65 -3.66
C ALA A 310 2.68 24.09 -2.67
N TYR A 311 2.89 22.77 -2.66
CA TYR A 311 3.78 22.08 -1.74
C TYR A 311 5.09 21.67 -2.41
N LEU A 312 6.17 21.74 -1.64
CA LEU A 312 7.45 21.11 -1.93
C LEU A 312 7.87 20.30 -0.71
N HIS A 313 8.17 19.03 -0.94
CA HIS A 313 8.58 18.10 0.12
C HIS A 313 10.10 18.20 0.32
N ILE A 314 10.53 18.41 1.56
CA ILE A 314 11.96 18.58 1.92
C ILE A 314 12.59 17.33 2.52
N GLY A 315 11.85 16.22 2.63
CA GLY A 315 12.27 15.01 3.35
C GLY A 315 12.32 15.26 4.84
N GLY A 316 13.51 15.27 5.42
CA GLY A 316 13.78 15.63 6.81
C GLY A 316 13.78 14.44 7.76
N ASP A 317 13.64 13.22 7.22
CA ASP A 317 13.65 11.96 7.94
C ASP A 317 15.08 11.44 8.23
N GLU A 318 15.15 10.52 9.17
CA GLU A 318 16.29 9.64 9.45
C GLU A 318 17.66 10.34 9.58
N VAL A 319 17.69 11.53 10.17
CA VAL A 319 18.93 12.31 10.35
C VAL A 319 19.88 11.62 11.30
N ASP A 320 21.00 11.06 10.80
CA ASP A 320 22.12 10.59 11.64
C ASP A 320 22.97 11.80 12.07
N ASP A 321 22.73 12.29 13.26
CA ASP A 321 23.31 13.51 13.79
C ASP A 321 24.78 13.38 14.26
N THR A 322 25.41 12.25 14.05
CA THR A 322 26.80 11.97 14.48
C THR A 322 27.75 13.06 14.02
N GLN A 323 27.68 13.47 12.74
CA GLN A 323 28.56 14.54 12.22
C GLN A 323 28.31 15.89 12.88
N TRP A 324 27.09 16.20 13.29
CA TRP A 324 26.78 17.42 14.04
C TRP A 324 27.33 17.37 15.45
N GLN A 325 27.23 16.22 16.12
CA GLN A 325 27.76 16.02 17.47
C GLN A 325 29.28 16.11 17.50
N GLU A 326 29.97 15.56 16.51
CA GLU A 326 31.44 15.50 16.45
C GLU A 326 32.10 16.81 15.94
N SER A 327 31.36 17.63 15.21
CA SER A 327 31.87 18.85 14.58
C SER A 327 32.04 20.00 15.58
N LYS A 328 33.29 20.29 15.96
CA LYS A 328 33.58 21.43 16.84
C LYS A 328 33.02 22.77 16.36
N PRO A 329 33.08 23.13 15.05
CA PRO A 329 32.47 24.36 14.54
C PRO A 329 30.96 24.40 14.73
N ILE A 330 30.27 23.28 14.47
CA ILE A 330 28.81 23.18 14.64
C ILE A 330 28.44 23.29 16.12
N GLN A 331 29.16 22.63 17.00
CA GLN A 331 28.94 22.70 18.45
C GLN A 331 29.16 24.13 18.97
N ALA A 332 30.18 24.86 18.45
CA ALA A 332 30.38 26.27 18.76
C ALA A 332 29.24 27.14 18.27
N PHE A 333 28.75 26.91 17.05
CA PHE A 333 27.59 27.58 16.49
C PHE A 333 26.32 27.32 17.33
N MET A 334 26.04 26.09 17.71
CA MET A 334 24.89 25.76 18.56
C MET A 334 24.96 26.53 19.89
N LYS A 335 26.14 26.58 20.53
CA LYS A 335 26.33 27.33 21.77
C LYS A 335 26.09 28.83 21.56
N GLN A 336 26.58 29.42 20.46
CA GLN A 336 26.40 30.82 20.11
C GLN A 336 24.93 31.17 19.86
N GLN A 337 24.20 30.29 19.16
CA GLN A 337 22.78 30.43 18.83
C GLN A 337 21.84 29.98 19.94
N LYS A 338 22.38 29.48 21.07
CA LYS A 338 21.60 28.88 22.19
C LYS A 338 20.71 27.72 21.76
N ILE A 339 21.15 26.92 20.82
CA ILE A 339 20.48 25.69 20.34
C ILE A 339 20.85 24.56 21.32
N ALA A 340 19.83 23.91 21.90
CA ALA A 340 20.03 23.01 23.04
C ALA A 340 20.64 21.65 22.64
N ASP A 341 20.20 21.10 21.52
CA ASP A 341 20.58 19.78 21.04
C ASP A 341 20.46 19.69 19.50
N THR A 342 20.80 18.55 18.94
CA THR A 342 20.79 18.34 17.50
C THR A 342 19.37 18.29 16.91
N HIS A 343 18.37 17.93 17.67
CA HIS A 343 16.98 18.02 17.26
C HIS A 343 16.53 19.49 17.11
N ALA A 344 16.90 20.35 18.06
CA ALA A 344 16.71 21.79 17.95
C ALA A 344 17.53 22.39 16.80
N LEU A 345 18.69 21.81 16.46
CA LEU A 345 19.47 22.23 15.30
C LEU A 345 18.76 21.90 13.98
N GLN A 346 18.13 20.72 13.89
CA GLN A 346 17.28 20.37 12.74
C GLN A 346 16.08 21.33 12.64
N THR A 347 15.45 21.67 13.76
CA THR A 347 14.37 22.67 13.78
C THR A 347 14.84 24.03 13.28
N TYR A 348 16.02 24.50 13.70
CA TYR A 348 16.64 25.73 13.17
C TYR A 348 16.84 25.66 11.65
N PHE A 349 17.33 24.53 11.14
CA PHE A 349 17.50 24.28 9.71
C PHE A 349 16.14 24.37 8.98
N ASN A 350 15.13 23.69 9.49
CA ASN A 350 13.77 23.67 8.90
C ASN A 350 13.12 25.06 8.90
N GLN A 351 13.31 25.86 9.97
CA GLN A 351 12.85 27.25 10.01
C GLN A 351 13.49 28.12 8.92
N ARG A 352 14.75 27.88 8.60
CA ARG A 352 15.46 28.56 7.51
C ARG A 352 14.94 28.14 6.14
N LEU A 353 14.69 26.83 5.95
CA LEU A 353 14.09 26.29 4.72
C LEU A 353 12.67 26.81 4.51
N GLU A 354 11.88 26.86 5.57
CA GLU A 354 10.50 27.36 5.49
C GLU A 354 10.44 28.79 4.96
N LYS A 355 11.31 29.68 5.43
CA LYS A 355 11.44 31.06 4.90
C LYS A 355 11.86 31.08 3.43
N ILE A 356 12.71 30.16 3.00
CA ILE A 356 13.10 30.03 1.59
C ILE A 356 11.87 29.61 0.76
N LEU A 357 11.11 28.61 1.22
CA LEU A 357 9.91 28.15 0.54
C LEU A 357 8.85 29.24 0.46
N GLU A 358 8.62 29.98 1.54
CA GLU A 358 7.71 31.12 1.58
C GLU A 358 8.12 32.22 0.56
N LYS A 359 9.40 32.52 0.46
CA LYS A 359 9.95 33.45 -0.55
C LYS A 359 9.60 33.02 -1.98
N HIS A 360 9.58 31.73 -2.24
CA HIS A 360 9.20 31.12 -3.53
C HIS A 360 7.72 30.79 -3.64
N HIS A 361 6.87 31.26 -2.72
CA HIS A 361 5.43 31.01 -2.67
C HIS A 361 5.09 29.51 -2.63
N ARG A 362 5.84 28.75 -1.83
CA ARG A 362 5.59 27.33 -1.57
C ARG A 362 5.41 27.08 -0.09
N GLN A 363 4.64 26.03 0.21
CA GLN A 363 4.43 25.50 1.55
C GLN A 363 5.34 24.29 1.77
N MET A 364 5.94 24.23 2.95
CA MET A 364 6.77 23.10 3.34
C MET A 364 5.93 21.87 3.57
N MET A 365 6.41 20.74 3.08
CA MET A 365 5.98 19.40 3.43
C MET A 365 7.21 18.57 3.82
N GLY A 366 7.06 17.62 4.73
CA GLY A 366 8.14 16.70 5.10
C GLY A 366 7.64 15.57 5.97
N TRP A 367 8.55 14.64 6.29
CA TRP A 367 8.24 13.47 7.11
C TRP A 367 8.02 13.83 8.59
N ASP A 368 7.58 12.90 9.41
CA ASP A 368 7.25 13.11 10.84
C ASP A 368 8.32 13.91 11.59
N GLU A 369 9.59 13.69 11.27
CA GLU A 369 10.74 14.24 11.98
C GLU A 369 10.86 15.77 11.86
N ILE A 370 10.24 16.39 10.85
CA ILE A 370 10.22 17.85 10.77
C ILE A 370 9.24 18.49 11.76
N TYR A 371 8.33 17.70 12.35
CA TYR A 371 7.33 18.25 13.25
C TYR A 371 7.95 18.89 14.50
N HIS A 372 7.71 20.17 14.68
CA HIS A 372 8.09 20.91 15.86
C HIS A 372 7.11 22.08 16.11
N PRO A 373 6.73 22.35 17.39
CA PRO A 373 5.78 23.42 17.73
C PRO A 373 6.19 24.84 17.25
N ASP A 374 7.48 25.06 17.05
CA ASP A 374 8.02 26.36 16.61
C ASP A 374 7.90 26.59 15.08
N LEU A 375 7.47 25.58 14.33
CA LEU A 375 7.20 25.73 12.90
C LEU A 375 5.77 26.23 12.66
N PRO A 376 5.52 26.97 11.56
CA PRO A 376 4.19 27.52 11.26
C PRO A 376 3.18 26.41 10.97
N LYS A 377 1.90 26.65 11.28
CA LYS A 377 0.82 25.69 11.04
C LYS A 377 0.49 25.46 9.56
N SER A 378 1.12 26.21 8.67
CA SER A 378 1.01 26.04 7.21
C SER A 378 1.74 24.81 6.67
N ILE A 379 2.69 24.23 7.42
CA ILE A 379 3.42 23.04 7.00
C ILE A 379 2.50 21.81 6.98
N LEU A 380 2.84 20.84 6.12
CA LEU A 380 2.15 19.56 6.03
C LEU A 380 3.10 18.44 6.45
N ILE A 381 2.64 17.60 7.36
CA ILE A 381 3.43 16.47 7.86
C ILE A 381 2.95 15.17 7.20
N GLN A 382 3.89 14.43 6.61
CA GLN A 382 3.66 13.08 6.11
C GLN A 382 4.09 12.06 7.17
N SER A 383 3.13 11.31 7.71
CA SER A 383 3.39 10.39 8.80
C SER A 383 3.67 8.98 8.30
N TRP A 384 4.88 8.49 8.60
CA TRP A 384 5.31 7.10 8.36
C TRP A 384 5.56 6.33 9.65
N GLN A 385 5.72 7.03 10.77
CA GLN A 385 6.00 6.43 12.06
C GLN A 385 4.79 5.82 12.75
N GLY A 386 3.58 6.16 12.31
CA GLY A 386 2.35 5.56 12.80
C GLY A 386 1.17 6.54 12.86
N GLN A 387 -0.02 5.97 13.03
CA GLN A 387 -1.25 6.77 13.20
C GLN A 387 -1.18 7.68 14.42
N ASP A 388 -0.42 7.31 15.45
CA ASP A 388 -0.26 8.12 16.67
C ASP A 388 0.52 9.39 16.41
N ALA A 389 1.59 9.31 15.61
CA ALA A 389 2.34 10.47 15.18
C ALA A 389 1.43 11.42 14.39
N LEU A 390 0.63 10.89 13.47
CA LEU A 390 -0.37 11.68 12.74
C LEU A 390 -1.43 12.26 13.68
N GLY A 391 -1.89 11.48 14.67
CA GLY A 391 -2.83 11.93 15.69
C GLY A 391 -2.28 13.11 16.49
N ALA A 392 -1.03 13.05 16.91
CA ALA A 392 -0.35 14.14 17.63
C ALA A 392 -0.22 15.41 16.76
N VAL A 393 0.16 15.26 15.50
CA VAL A 393 0.23 16.35 14.51
C VAL A 393 -1.13 17.05 14.38
N ALA A 394 -2.20 16.28 14.13
CA ALA A 394 -3.54 16.79 13.94
C ALA A 394 -4.11 17.44 15.22
N ALA A 395 -3.89 16.83 16.40
CA ALA A 395 -4.30 17.38 17.68
C ALA A 395 -3.66 18.74 18.00
N ASN A 396 -2.45 18.98 17.47
CA ASN A 396 -1.73 20.24 17.63
C ASN A 396 -2.03 21.25 16.50
N GLY A 397 -3.02 20.99 15.65
CA GLY A 397 -3.50 21.93 14.61
C GLY A 397 -2.64 21.99 13.34
N TYR A 398 -1.75 21.02 13.12
CA TYR A 398 -1.01 20.87 11.88
C TYR A 398 -1.77 19.95 10.92
N LYS A 399 -1.65 20.22 9.63
CA LYS A 399 -2.17 19.32 8.61
C LYS A 399 -1.26 18.12 8.44
N GLY A 400 -1.85 16.94 8.17
CA GLY A 400 -1.10 15.71 7.98
C GLY A 400 -1.72 14.75 6.99
N ILE A 401 -0.90 13.84 6.47
CA ILE A 401 -1.31 12.67 5.67
C ILE A 401 -0.65 11.41 6.20
N LEU A 402 -1.30 10.26 6.00
CA LEU A 402 -0.82 8.96 6.45
C LEU A 402 -0.10 8.22 5.33
N SER A 403 1.11 7.72 5.59
CA SER A 403 1.81 6.74 4.73
C SER A 403 2.04 5.40 5.43
N THR A 404 2.07 5.37 6.76
CA THR A 404 2.20 4.13 7.54
C THR A 404 1.15 3.11 7.12
N GLY A 405 1.57 1.87 6.86
CA GLY A 405 0.68 0.79 6.44
C GLY A 405 0.32 0.80 4.95
N PHE A 406 0.83 1.76 4.19
CA PHE A 406 0.63 1.89 2.74
C PHE A 406 1.93 1.76 1.93
N TYR A 407 2.97 1.12 2.48
CA TYR A 407 4.22 0.85 1.78
C TYR A 407 4.08 -0.36 0.87
N LEU A 408 3.93 -0.12 -0.44
CA LEU A 408 3.67 -1.16 -1.46
C LEU A 408 4.95 -1.82 -1.99
N ASP A 409 6.13 -1.30 -1.66
CA ASP A 409 7.41 -1.97 -1.84
C ASP A 409 7.52 -3.22 -0.95
N GLN A 410 6.82 -3.23 0.19
CA GLN A 410 6.76 -4.37 1.08
C GLN A 410 5.78 -5.43 0.55
N PRO A 411 6.15 -6.73 0.56
CA PRO A 411 5.27 -7.80 0.13
C PRO A 411 4.26 -8.17 1.23
N GLN A 412 3.36 -7.24 1.53
CA GLN A 412 2.24 -7.44 2.44
C GLN A 412 0.99 -7.85 1.66
N SER A 413 0.07 -8.55 2.33
CA SER A 413 -1.23 -8.87 1.75
C SER A 413 -2.04 -7.60 1.43
N THR A 414 -2.85 -7.66 0.41
CA THR A 414 -3.77 -6.55 0.09
C THR A 414 -4.73 -6.28 1.24
N ALA A 415 -5.15 -7.32 1.96
CA ALA A 415 -5.98 -7.19 3.16
C ALA A 415 -5.32 -6.36 4.27
N TYR A 416 -4.01 -6.49 4.48
CA TYR A 416 -3.26 -5.67 5.44
C TYR A 416 -3.40 -4.18 5.11
N HIS A 417 -3.14 -3.79 3.85
CA HIS A 417 -3.29 -2.40 3.40
C HIS A 417 -4.74 -1.93 3.49
N TYR A 418 -5.69 -2.82 3.18
CA TYR A 418 -7.12 -2.49 3.19
C TYR A 418 -7.69 -2.30 4.59
N ARG A 419 -7.17 -3.00 5.61
CA ARG A 419 -7.56 -2.80 7.02
C ARG A 419 -6.97 -1.53 7.63
N ASN A 420 -5.96 -0.94 7.01
CA ASN A 420 -5.27 0.23 7.55
C ASN A 420 -6.21 1.45 7.57
N GLU A 421 -6.55 1.92 8.75
CA GLU A 421 -7.39 3.11 8.92
C GLU A 421 -6.54 4.37 8.79
N ILE A 422 -7.08 5.37 8.08
CA ILE A 422 -6.41 6.66 7.88
C ILE A 422 -6.51 7.53 9.12
N LEU A 423 -7.71 7.57 9.72
CA LEU A 423 -7.96 8.34 10.93
C LEU A 423 -7.48 7.56 12.16
N PRO A 424 -6.75 8.20 13.09
CA PRO A 424 -6.32 7.57 14.34
C PRO A 424 -7.47 6.97 15.13
N GLN A 425 -7.31 5.72 15.57
CA GLN A 425 -8.32 4.97 16.31
C GLN A 425 -7.90 4.79 17.76
N GLY A 426 -8.88 4.86 18.67
CA GLY A 426 -8.70 4.51 20.08
C GLY A 426 -8.80 3.00 20.31
N LEU A 427 -8.55 2.60 21.53
CA LEU A 427 -8.60 1.19 21.93
C LEU A 427 -10.02 0.66 22.22
N ASN A 428 -11.04 1.50 22.16
CA ASN A 428 -12.46 1.13 22.44
C ASN A 428 -12.61 0.32 23.73
N GLU A 429 -11.92 0.74 24.79
CA GLU A 429 -11.90 0.10 26.12
C GLU A 429 -11.37 -1.36 26.15
N VAL A 430 -10.73 -1.84 25.10
CA VAL A 430 -10.15 -3.20 25.06
C VAL A 430 -9.15 -3.42 26.18
N ASP A 431 -8.42 -2.38 26.58
CA ASP A 431 -7.41 -2.40 27.66
C ASP A 431 -7.99 -2.07 29.06
N ARG A 432 -9.28 -1.80 29.17
CA ARG A 432 -9.94 -1.60 30.46
C ARG A 432 -10.12 -2.95 31.17
N ILE A 433 -9.49 -3.08 32.32
CA ILE A 433 -9.58 -4.29 33.15
C ILE A 433 -10.46 -4.00 34.36
N THR A 434 -11.46 -4.84 34.59
CA THR A 434 -12.38 -4.75 35.70
C THR A 434 -12.09 -5.86 36.75
N LYS A 435 -12.77 -5.82 37.91
CA LYS A 435 -12.60 -6.87 38.92
C LYS A 435 -13.13 -8.24 38.53
N ALA A 436 -13.98 -8.31 37.50
CA ALA A 436 -14.51 -9.55 36.96
C ALA A 436 -13.58 -10.18 35.90
N ASP A 437 -12.56 -9.47 35.45
CA ASP A 437 -11.64 -9.92 34.44
C ASP A 437 -10.46 -10.70 35.04
N SER A 438 -10.00 -11.70 34.29
CA SER A 438 -8.70 -12.35 34.50
C SER A 438 -7.73 -11.88 33.45
N ALA A 439 -6.65 -11.24 33.83
CA ALA A 439 -5.64 -10.73 32.92
C ALA A 439 -4.29 -11.44 33.09
N GLN A 440 -3.63 -11.74 31.99
CA GLN A 440 -2.29 -12.33 31.96
C GLN A 440 -1.41 -11.50 31.02
N SER A 441 -0.27 -11.08 31.51
CA SER A 441 0.68 -10.26 30.75
C SER A 441 2.02 -10.97 30.59
N TRP A 442 2.60 -10.83 29.39
CA TRP A 442 3.83 -11.50 29.00
C TRP A 442 4.77 -10.50 28.32
N PHE A 443 6.01 -10.43 28.79
CA PHE A 443 7.11 -9.77 28.09
C PHE A 443 7.61 -10.68 26.96
N PHE A 444 7.98 -10.10 25.82
CA PHE A 444 8.65 -10.80 24.73
C PHE A 444 9.86 -10.02 24.19
N SER A 445 10.84 -10.76 23.71
CA SER A 445 11.96 -10.25 22.92
C SER A 445 12.11 -11.09 21.66
N MET A 446 12.21 -10.41 20.53
CA MET A 446 12.31 -10.98 19.19
C MET A 446 13.61 -10.47 18.56
N PRO A 447 14.69 -11.27 18.55
CA PRO A 447 15.95 -10.90 17.89
C PRO A 447 15.77 -10.66 16.40
N ARG A 448 16.51 -9.69 15.86
CA ARG A 448 16.58 -9.41 14.42
C ARG A 448 17.95 -9.78 13.87
N LEU A 449 18.03 -10.06 12.57
CA LEU A 449 19.31 -10.33 11.89
C LEU A 449 20.23 -9.10 11.88
N LYS A 450 19.66 -7.89 11.93
CA LYS A 450 20.37 -6.61 12.03
C LYS A 450 19.63 -5.67 12.99
N GLY A 451 20.38 -4.98 13.85
CA GLY A 451 19.86 -4.01 14.79
C GLY A 451 19.42 -4.61 16.13
N LYS A 452 18.81 -3.78 16.98
CA LYS A 452 18.33 -4.18 18.31
C LYS A 452 17.12 -5.12 18.20
N PRO A 453 16.90 -6.04 19.17
CA PRO A 453 15.68 -6.85 19.21
C PRO A 453 14.43 -5.97 19.24
N VAL A 454 13.33 -6.48 18.69
CA VAL A 454 12.01 -5.93 18.95
C VAL A 454 11.52 -6.47 20.28
N GLU A 455 11.22 -5.58 21.20
CA GLU A 455 10.78 -5.90 22.56
C GLU A 455 9.41 -5.31 22.82
N GLY A 456 8.67 -5.96 23.70
CA GLY A 456 7.35 -5.49 24.10
C GLY A 456 6.67 -6.41 25.10
N SER A 457 5.40 -6.19 25.31
CA SER A 457 4.54 -7.06 26.11
C SER A 457 3.17 -7.19 25.46
N PHE A 458 2.48 -8.29 25.71
CA PHE A 458 1.08 -8.41 25.40
C PHE A 458 0.29 -8.85 26.64
N THR A 459 -0.96 -8.44 26.67
CA THR A 459 -1.90 -8.80 27.75
C THR A 459 -3.15 -9.41 27.13
N LEU A 460 -3.51 -10.59 27.61
CA LEU A 460 -4.76 -11.27 27.27
C LEU A 460 -5.69 -11.20 28.46
N VAL A 461 -6.94 -10.78 28.19
CA VAL A 461 -7.97 -10.55 29.19
C VAL A 461 -9.17 -11.45 28.89
N ASN A 462 -9.59 -12.22 29.88
CA ASN A 462 -10.74 -13.09 29.80
C ASN A 462 -11.83 -12.62 30.80
N ASN A 463 -13.06 -12.50 30.33
CA ASN A 463 -14.22 -12.14 31.16
C ASN A 463 -15.29 -13.26 31.22
N GLU A 464 -14.89 -14.54 31.17
CA GLU A 464 -15.74 -15.71 31.10
C GLU A 464 -16.54 -15.91 29.82
N MET A 465 -16.79 -14.84 29.03
CA MET A 465 -17.53 -14.91 27.76
C MET A 465 -16.64 -14.85 26.53
N ALA A 466 -15.56 -14.07 26.57
CA ALA A 466 -14.68 -13.85 25.43
C ALA A 466 -13.28 -13.41 25.85
N TRP A 467 -12.32 -13.72 24.99
CA TRP A 467 -10.97 -13.18 25.07
C TRP A 467 -10.89 -11.85 24.35
N ARG A 468 -10.21 -10.89 24.96
CA ARG A 468 -9.73 -9.66 24.33
C ARG A 468 -8.29 -9.44 24.74
N GLY A 469 -7.58 -8.55 24.05
CA GLY A 469 -6.18 -8.33 24.38
C GLY A 469 -5.60 -7.11 23.68
N PHE A 470 -4.42 -6.78 24.12
CA PHE A 470 -3.63 -5.68 23.57
C PHE A 470 -2.13 -5.98 23.66
N ILE A 471 -1.37 -5.28 22.83
CA ILE A 471 0.07 -5.41 22.74
C ILE A 471 0.74 -4.04 22.81
N ASP A 472 1.85 -3.98 23.53
CA ASP A 472 2.71 -2.80 23.71
C ASP A 472 4.09 -3.11 23.14
N PHE A 473 4.44 -2.50 22.01
CA PHE A 473 5.80 -2.51 21.50
C PHE A 473 6.60 -1.37 22.15
N LYS A 474 7.84 -1.62 22.53
CA LYS A 474 8.71 -0.63 23.17
C LYS A 474 8.83 0.64 22.31
N GLY A 475 8.47 1.79 22.87
CA GLY A 475 8.51 3.08 22.18
C GLY A 475 7.36 3.32 21.17
N LYS A 476 6.31 2.49 21.19
CA LYS A 476 5.10 2.65 20.38
C LYS A 476 3.87 2.64 21.27
N SER A 477 2.77 3.19 20.77
CA SER A 477 1.50 3.13 21.47
C SER A 477 0.89 1.74 21.44
N ARG A 478 0.06 1.50 22.45
CA ARG A 478 -0.72 0.29 22.65
C ARG A 478 -1.63 0.02 21.46
N ARG A 479 -1.76 -1.26 21.08
CA ARG A 479 -2.64 -1.72 20.00
C ARG A 479 -3.56 -2.82 20.50
N ALA A 480 -4.81 -2.78 20.07
CA ALA A 480 -5.73 -3.89 20.25
C ALA A 480 -5.26 -5.08 19.36
N VAL A 481 -5.43 -6.29 19.86
CA VAL A 481 -5.23 -7.51 19.09
C VAL A 481 -6.57 -8.14 18.73
N ARG A 482 -6.60 -8.94 17.69
CA ARG A 482 -7.79 -9.65 17.18
C ARG A 482 -7.51 -11.13 16.99
N ASP A 483 -8.53 -11.92 16.71
CA ASP A 483 -8.44 -13.34 16.35
C ASP A 483 -7.67 -14.15 17.40
N ILE A 484 -7.97 -13.94 18.69
CA ILE A 484 -7.29 -14.65 19.79
C ILE A 484 -7.78 -16.08 19.81
N GLU A 485 -6.87 -17.02 19.65
CA GLU A 485 -7.15 -18.46 19.64
C GLU A 485 -6.14 -19.20 20.51
N TRP A 486 -6.64 -20.07 21.39
CA TRP A 486 -5.83 -21.03 22.13
C TRP A 486 -5.71 -22.32 21.32
N LEU A 487 -4.55 -22.55 20.74
CA LEU A 487 -4.23 -23.75 19.94
C LEU A 487 -4.04 -25.00 20.81
N SER A 488 -3.72 -24.80 22.08
CA SER A 488 -3.63 -25.78 23.16
C SER A 488 -3.79 -25.09 24.51
N PRO A 489 -3.86 -25.79 25.65
CA PRO A 489 -3.92 -25.16 26.96
C PRO A 489 -2.75 -24.21 27.28
N THR A 490 -1.65 -24.34 26.56
CA THR A 490 -0.44 -23.53 26.79
C THR A 490 0.02 -22.77 25.54
N GLN A 491 -0.61 -22.96 24.39
CA GLN A 491 -0.20 -22.28 23.16
C GLN A 491 -1.29 -21.35 22.68
N VAL A 492 -0.95 -20.10 22.47
CA VAL A 492 -1.87 -19.04 22.01
C VAL A 492 -1.37 -18.36 20.75
N THR A 493 -2.31 -17.93 19.92
CA THR A 493 -2.07 -17.06 18.77
C THR A 493 -3.07 -15.92 18.78
N PHE A 494 -2.72 -14.80 18.14
CA PHE A 494 -3.58 -13.66 17.86
C PHE A 494 -3.01 -12.86 16.70
N THR A 495 -3.73 -11.85 16.21
CA THR A 495 -3.30 -11.02 15.08
C THR A 495 -3.23 -9.56 15.48
N VAL A 496 -2.21 -8.85 15.00
CA VAL A 496 -2.09 -7.40 15.10
C VAL A 496 -1.44 -6.84 13.84
N ASP A 497 -1.96 -5.73 13.32
CA ASP A 497 -1.32 -5.01 12.23
C ASP A 497 -0.31 -4.01 12.80
N THR A 498 0.94 -4.08 12.34
CA THR A 498 2.06 -3.25 12.81
C THR A 498 2.72 -2.54 11.65
N TRP A 499 3.66 -1.65 11.94
CA TRP A 499 4.50 -1.01 10.90
C TRP A 499 5.39 -2.01 10.13
N MET A 500 5.62 -3.20 10.71
CA MET A 500 6.37 -4.29 10.06
C MET A 500 5.49 -5.15 9.15
N GLY A 501 4.19 -4.95 9.18
CA GLY A 501 3.18 -5.75 8.52
C GLY A 501 2.22 -6.44 9.48
N GLU A 502 1.36 -7.30 8.96
CA GLU A 502 0.54 -8.20 9.78
C GLU A 502 1.46 -9.08 10.63
N THR A 503 1.22 -9.08 11.91
CA THR A 503 2.03 -9.82 12.88
C THR A 503 1.15 -10.79 13.65
N ARG A 504 1.55 -12.06 13.67
CA ARG A 504 0.82 -13.15 14.34
C ARG A 504 1.78 -13.94 15.23
N PRO A 505 1.79 -13.72 16.55
CA PRO A 505 2.49 -14.60 17.48
C PRO A 505 1.92 -16.00 17.46
N VAL A 506 2.78 -17.02 17.54
CA VAL A 506 2.43 -18.39 17.88
C VAL A 506 3.37 -18.78 19.02
N VAL A 507 2.89 -18.62 20.24
CA VAL A 507 3.74 -18.71 21.43
C VAL A 507 3.18 -19.70 22.45
N THR A 508 4.09 -20.46 23.04
CA THR A 508 3.81 -21.32 24.17
C THR A 508 4.12 -20.56 25.45
N VAL A 509 3.14 -20.51 26.35
CA VAL A 509 3.21 -19.90 27.66
C VAL A 509 3.12 -21.02 28.71
N ASP A 510 4.27 -21.38 29.30
CA ASP A 510 4.37 -22.42 30.31
C ASP A 510 4.93 -21.82 31.60
N LYS A 511 4.12 -21.83 32.66
CA LYS A 511 4.39 -21.20 33.96
C LYS A 511 4.81 -19.74 33.78
N ASP A 512 6.12 -19.46 33.93
CA ASP A 512 6.66 -18.10 33.84
C ASP A 512 7.46 -17.85 32.53
N ARG A 513 7.48 -18.80 31.59
CA ARG A 513 8.26 -18.74 30.35
C ARG A 513 7.37 -18.59 29.13
N LEU A 514 7.85 -17.80 28.20
CA LEU A 514 7.30 -17.66 26.86
C LEU A 514 8.34 -18.11 25.84
N SER A 515 7.93 -18.95 24.89
CA SER A 515 8.76 -19.38 23.77
C SER A 515 7.89 -19.60 22.52
N GLY A 516 8.47 -19.41 21.35
CA GLY A 516 7.78 -19.61 20.08
C GLY A 516 8.31 -18.66 19.01
N TYR A 517 7.42 -18.12 18.20
CA TYR A 517 7.78 -17.16 17.16
C TYR A 517 6.65 -16.16 16.90
N PHE A 518 7.03 -15.02 16.34
CA PHE A 518 6.11 -14.08 15.69
C PHE A 518 6.19 -14.29 14.17
N LEU A 519 5.08 -14.59 13.55
CA LEU A 519 4.94 -14.55 12.11
C LEU A 519 4.74 -13.08 11.71
N VAL A 520 5.75 -12.47 11.10
CA VAL A 520 5.69 -11.09 10.59
C VAL A 520 5.55 -11.15 9.07
N GLY A 521 4.40 -10.74 8.57
CA GLY A 521 4.03 -11.05 7.20
C GLY A 521 4.01 -12.57 7.00
N ASN A 522 4.97 -13.10 6.24
CA ASN A 522 5.09 -14.55 5.97
C ASN A 522 6.37 -15.20 6.55
N VAL A 523 7.16 -14.49 7.35
CA VAL A 523 8.43 -14.97 7.94
C VAL A 523 8.31 -15.13 9.45
N ARG A 524 8.85 -16.22 9.99
CA ARG A 524 8.90 -16.51 11.41
C ARG A 524 10.13 -15.89 12.05
N TYR A 525 9.91 -15.10 13.10
CA TYR A 525 10.96 -14.56 13.96
C TYR A 525 10.88 -15.22 15.32
N PRO A 526 11.91 -15.95 15.76
CA PRO A 526 11.93 -16.57 17.08
C PRO A 526 11.68 -15.54 18.19
N ALA A 527 10.90 -15.91 19.19
CA ALA A 527 10.61 -15.07 20.33
C ALA A 527 10.74 -15.84 21.64
N THR A 528 11.30 -15.19 22.63
CA THR A 528 11.37 -15.67 24.00
C THR A 528 10.90 -14.59 24.96
N GLY A 529 10.48 -14.98 26.15
CA GLY A 529 10.00 -14.01 27.12
C GLY A 529 9.63 -14.65 28.46
N GLN A 530 8.96 -13.85 29.26
CA GLN A 530 8.53 -14.26 30.60
C GLN A 530 7.20 -13.63 31.00
N LYS A 531 6.52 -14.26 31.93
CA LYS A 531 5.32 -13.72 32.55
C LYS A 531 5.63 -12.46 33.34
N LEU A 532 4.73 -11.51 33.33
CA LEU A 532 4.79 -10.29 34.11
C LEU A 532 3.85 -10.40 35.32
N ASP A 533 4.26 -9.83 36.46
CA ASP A 533 3.50 -9.84 37.71
C ASP A 533 2.29 -8.89 37.66
N SER A 534 2.32 -7.91 36.77
CA SER A 534 1.25 -6.92 36.57
C SER A 534 1.10 -6.55 35.11
N VAL A 535 -0.05 -5.96 34.80
CA VAL A 535 -0.31 -5.37 33.48
C VAL A 535 0.58 -4.14 33.31
N PRO A 536 1.40 -4.07 32.25
CA PRO A 536 2.25 -2.91 32.01
C PRO A 536 1.45 -1.63 31.75
N ASP A 537 2.00 -0.51 32.18
CA ASP A 537 1.55 0.81 31.75
C ASP A 537 1.95 1.00 30.29
N GLY A 538 0.99 1.05 29.38
CA GLY A 538 1.21 1.28 27.96
C GLY A 538 0.99 2.73 27.56
N VAL A 539 1.60 3.14 26.44
CA VAL A 539 1.35 4.45 25.85
C VAL A 539 0.00 4.41 25.13
N GLN A 540 -0.93 5.29 25.53
CA GLN A 540 -2.23 5.36 24.87
C GLN A 540 -2.12 6.00 23.48
N PRO A 541 -2.89 5.53 22.48
CA PRO A 541 -2.93 6.16 21.17
C PRO A 541 -3.50 7.59 21.27
N VAL A 542 -2.93 8.50 20.48
CA VAL A 542 -3.42 9.89 20.40
C VAL A 542 -4.57 9.95 19.40
N VAL A 543 -5.77 10.19 19.90
CA VAL A 543 -6.98 10.32 19.07
C VAL A 543 -7.44 11.79 19.08
N PRO A 544 -7.30 12.52 17.96
CA PRO A 544 -7.83 13.87 17.83
C PRO A 544 -9.35 13.92 18.00
N ASN A 545 -9.88 15.07 18.45
CA ASN A 545 -11.32 15.30 18.43
C ASN A 545 -11.83 15.47 16.97
N ALA A 546 -13.17 15.53 16.80
CA ALA A 546 -13.79 15.60 15.48
C ALA A 546 -13.36 16.82 14.64
N GLU A 547 -13.11 17.97 15.26
CA GLU A 547 -12.62 19.18 14.59
C GLU A 547 -11.17 19.00 14.16
N GLN A 548 -10.33 18.47 15.05
CA GLN A 548 -8.90 18.23 14.79
C GLN A 548 -8.69 17.15 13.73
N MET A 549 -9.59 16.16 13.61
CA MET A 549 -9.55 15.14 12.54
C MET A 549 -9.62 15.76 11.14
N ASN A 550 -10.21 16.94 10.96
CA ASN A 550 -10.24 17.67 9.69
C ASN A 550 -8.84 18.13 9.23
N ASN A 551 -7.85 18.11 10.11
CA ASN A 551 -6.46 18.37 9.76
C ASN A 551 -5.81 17.19 9.03
N ILE A 552 -6.41 15.99 9.03
CA ILE A 552 -5.94 14.82 8.31
C ILE A 552 -6.53 14.87 6.91
N LEU A 553 -5.66 15.14 5.93
CA LEU A 553 -6.07 15.39 4.55
C LEU A 553 -6.21 14.11 3.71
N GLY A 554 -5.77 12.99 4.23
CA GLY A 554 -5.82 11.70 3.54
C GLY A 554 -4.55 10.88 3.74
N GLY A 555 -4.05 10.29 2.66
CA GLY A 555 -2.88 9.42 2.73
C GLY A 555 -2.19 9.21 1.40
N GLU A 556 -1.11 8.46 1.47
CA GLU A 556 -0.25 8.22 0.33
C GLU A 556 0.35 6.82 0.38
N ALA A 557 0.17 6.07 -0.71
CA ALA A 557 0.91 4.86 -0.94
C ALA A 557 2.37 5.19 -1.27
N ALA A 558 3.31 4.45 -0.73
CA ALA A 558 4.74 4.63 -1.04
C ALA A 558 5.30 3.39 -1.74
N LEU A 559 6.07 3.62 -2.78
CA LEU A 559 6.84 2.59 -3.47
C LEU A 559 8.33 2.98 -3.44
N TRP A 560 8.99 2.62 -2.34
CA TRP A 560 10.43 2.79 -2.20
C TRP A 560 11.17 1.82 -3.12
N ALA A 561 12.30 2.23 -3.65
CA ALA A 561 12.93 1.54 -4.78
C ALA A 561 14.23 0.81 -4.45
N GLU A 562 14.55 0.55 -3.17
CA GLU A 562 15.76 -0.21 -2.82
C GLU A 562 15.76 -1.61 -3.44
N ASN A 563 14.61 -2.27 -3.47
CA ASN A 563 14.43 -3.60 -4.05
C ASN A 563 13.46 -3.60 -5.25
N ILE A 564 13.30 -2.47 -5.93
CA ILE A 564 12.39 -2.32 -7.07
C ILE A 564 13.07 -1.53 -8.17
N SER A 565 13.22 -2.13 -9.33
CA SER A 565 13.68 -1.47 -10.55
C SER A 565 12.50 -1.17 -11.48
N ALA A 566 12.69 -0.33 -12.48
CA ALA A 566 11.62 0.09 -13.40
C ALA A 566 10.82 -1.07 -14.03
N PRO A 567 11.41 -2.22 -14.44
CA PRO A 567 10.66 -3.36 -14.93
C PRO A 567 9.73 -4.04 -13.90
N LEU A 568 9.94 -3.79 -12.60
CA LEU A 568 9.18 -4.44 -11.52
C LEU A 568 8.07 -3.56 -10.96
N LEU A 569 8.00 -2.28 -11.33
CA LEU A 569 7.04 -1.31 -10.79
C LEU A 569 5.60 -1.82 -10.81
N ASP A 570 5.14 -2.26 -11.96
CA ASP A 570 3.76 -2.69 -12.15
C ASP A 570 3.43 -3.94 -11.32
N ILE A 571 4.37 -4.88 -11.18
CA ILE A 571 4.18 -6.10 -10.37
C ILE A 571 3.99 -5.75 -8.89
N LYS A 572 4.69 -4.72 -8.41
CA LYS A 572 4.69 -4.35 -6.99
C LYS A 572 3.54 -3.40 -6.64
N LEU A 573 3.18 -2.52 -7.54
CA LEU A 573 2.16 -1.49 -7.30
C LEU A 573 0.74 -1.99 -7.58
N TRP A 574 0.54 -2.69 -8.70
CA TRP A 574 -0.78 -3.09 -9.18
C TRP A 574 -1.07 -4.58 -9.03
N PRO A 575 -2.34 -4.94 -8.75
CA PRO A 575 -3.51 -4.08 -8.53
C PRO A 575 -3.65 -3.55 -7.09
N ARG A 576 -2.76 -3.89 -6.15
CA ARG A 576 -2.88 -3.57 -4.71
C ARG A 576 -3.14 -2.10 -4.41
N ALA A 577 -2.58 -1.19 -5.21
CA ALA A 577 -2.79 0.24 -5.05
C ALA A 577 -4.28 0.64 -5.17
N PHE A 578 -5.13 -0.11 -5.89
CA PHE A 578 -6.58 0.13 -5.91
C PHE A 578 -7.23 -0.06 -4.54
N ALA A 579 -6.74 -1.00 -3.73
CA ALA A 579 -7.24 -1.17 -2.37
C ALA A 579 -6.90 0.04 -1.48
N VAL A 580 -5.69 0.59 -1.61
CA VAL A 580 -5.32 1.84 -0.93
C VAL A 580 -6.15 3.02 -1.43
N ALA A 581 -6.34 3.12 -2.75
CA ALA A 581 -7.18 4.16 -3.36
C ALA A 581 -8.60 4.13 -2.81
N GLU A 582 -9.17 2.94 -2.63
CA GLU A 582 -10.51 2.76 -2.06
C GLU A 582 -10.58 3.22 -0.61
N ARG A 583 -9.59 2.95 0.22
CA ARG A 583 -9.54 3.47 1.60
C ARG A 583 -9.52 5.00 1.65
N LEU A 584 -8.91 5.64 0.65
CA LEU A 584 -8.80 7.09 0.55
C LEU A 584 -9.99 7.76 -0.13
N TRP A 585 -10.69 7.03 -1.01
CA TRP A 585 -11.81 7.56 -1.78
C TRP A 585 -13.18 7.26 -1.17
N SER A 586 -13.42 5.99 -0.83
CA SER A 586 -14.73 5.46 -0.41
C SER A 586 -15.06 5.80 1.03
N THR A 587 -16.30 5.61 1.44
CA THR A 587 -16.70 5.78 2.84
C THR A 587 -16.02 4.75 3.75
N GLU A 588 -15.98 5.03 5.04
CA GLU A 588 -15.32 4.16 6.03
C GLU A 588 -15.97 2.78 6.14
N GLU A 589 -17.27 2.70 5.86
CA GLU A 589 -18.06 1.47 5.91
C GLU A 589 -17.68 0.47 4.81
N VAL A 590 -17.03 0.91 3.73
CA VAL A 590 -16.52 0.06 2.65
C VAL A 590 -15.23 -0.61 3.11
N LYS A 591 -15.35 -1.73 3.83
CA LYS A 591 -14.24 -2.43 4.48
C LYS A 591 -14.32 -3.96 4.44
N ASP A 592 -15.26 -4.52 3.70
CA ASP A 592 -15.39 -5.98 3.51
C ASP A 592 -14.24 -6.49 2.65
N ILE A 593 -13.39 -7.32 3.24
CA ILE A 593 -12.16 -7.84 2.62
C ILE A 593 -12.48 -8.82 1.48
N ASP A 594 -13.45 -9.70 1.65
CA ASP A 594 -13.80 -10.70 0.63
C ASP A 594 -14.40 -10.03 -0.60
N ASN A 595 -15.28 -9.08 -0.39
CA ASN A 595 -15.83 -8.25 -1.46
C ASN A 595 -14.73 -7.42 -2.16
N MET A 596 -13.80 -6.85 -1.41
CA MET A 596 -12.65 -6.13 -1.99
C MET A 596 -11.85 -7.04 -2.93
N TYR A 597 -11.51 -8.27 -2.51
CA TYR A 597 -10.76 -9.20 -3.35
C TYR A 597 -11.52 -9.62 -4.61
N GLN A 598 -12.84 -9.83 -4.53
CA GLN A 598 -13.67 -10.14 -5.70
C GLN A 598 -13.62 -9.02 -6.75
N ARG A 599 -13.79 -7.77 -6.31
CA ARG A 599 -13.70 -6.59 -7.20
C ARG A 599 -12.28 -6.38 -7.72
N LEU A 600 -11.27 -6.57 -6.87
CA LEU A 600 -9.86 -6.42 -7.24
C LEU A 600 -9.45 -7.37 -8.36
N GLN A 601 -9.98 -8.60 -8.37
CA GLN A 601 -9.73 -9.56 -9.45
C GLN A 601 -10.27 -9.06 -10.80
N ALA A 602 -11.46 -8.47 -10.81
CA ALA A 602 -12.03 -7.87 -12.02
C ALA A 602 -11.22 -6.64 -12.48
N ILE A 603 -10.78 -5.81 -11.53
CA ILE A 603 -9.97 -4.63 -11.77
C ILE A 603 -8.58 -5.01 -12.32
N ASP A 604 -7.96 -6.07 -11.84
CA ASP A 604 -6.66 -6.53 -12.32
C ASP A 604 -6.71 -6.87 -13.83
N ALA A 605 -7.72 -7.61 -14.26
CA ALA A 605 -7.95 -7.90 -15.67
C ALA A 605 -8.26 -6.62 -16.48
N TRP A 606 -9.13 -5.76 -15.96
CA TRP A 606 -9.52 -4.51 -16.60
C TRP A 606 -8.34 -3.55 -16.78
N THR A 607 -7.45 -3.41 -15.81
CA THR A 607 -6.28 -2.52 -15.89
C THR A 607 -5.30 -2.93 -16.99
N THR A 608 -5.14 -4.23 -17.21
CA THR A 608 -4.30 -4.74 -18.31
C THR A 608 -4.86 -4.35 -19.67
N VAL A 609 -6.17 -4.47 -19.87
CA VAL A 609 -6.82 -4.20 -21.17
C VAL A 609 -7.03 -2.72 -21.40
N SER A 610 -7.62 -2.02 -20.43
CA SER A 610 -8.09 -0.63 -20.56
C SER A 610 -7.00 0.39 -20.30
N VAL A 611 -6.20 0.20 -19.24
CA VAL A 611 -5.19 1.18 -18.80
C VAL A 611 -3.83 0.91 -19.44
N GLY A 612 -3.53 -0.35 -19.74
CA GLY A 612 -2.24 -0.76 -20.30
C GLY A 612 -1.16 -0.97 -19.24
N LEU A 613 -1.56 -1.30 -18.01
CA LEU A 613 -0.62 -1.69 -16.96
C LEU A 613 0.01 -3.05 -17.28
N GLN A 614 1.25 -3.24 -16.86
CA GLN A 614 2.11 -4.32 -17.34
C GLN A 614 2.43 -5.39 -16.29
N GLN A 615 1.70 -5.46 -15.16
CA GLN A 615 2.00 -6.39 -14.08
C GLN A 615 2.11 -7.85 -14.54
N HIS A 616 1.21 -8.31 -15.40
CA HIS A 616 1.24 -9.67 -15.95
C HIS A 616 2.33 -9.85 -17.00
N THR A 617 2.46 -8.91 -17.93
CA THR A 617 3.49 -8.95 -18.99
C THR A 617 4.89 -8.89 -18.39
N ALA A 618 5.11 -8.03 -17.41
CA ALA A 618 6.39 -7.91 -16.72
C ALA A 618 6.78 -9.21 -16.00
N ALA A 619 5.83 -9.86 -15.30
CA ALA A 619 6.07 -11.15 -14.65
C ALA A 619 6.45 -12.23 -15.68
N VAL A 620 5.72 -12.33 -16.80
CA VAL A 620 6.04 -13.25 -17.91
C VAL A 620 7.44 -13.00 -18.44
N GLN A 621 7.83 -11.74 -18.67
CA GLN A 621 9.17 -11.38 -19.15
C GLN A 621 10.27 -11.82 -18.16
N GLN A 622 10.04 -11.63 -16.85
CA GLN A 622 10.99 -12.06 -15.83
C GLN A 622 11.12 -13.60 -15.77
N PHE A 623 10.01 -14.34 -15.82
CA PHE A 623 10.06 -15.80 -15.87
C PHE A 623 10.74 -16.32 -17.13
N THR A 624 10.46 -15.71 -18.30
CA THR A 624 11.10 -16.05 -19.58
C THR A 624 12.62 -15.86 -19.51
N ARG A 625 13.05 -14.73 -18.93
CA ARG A 625 14.49 -14.45 -18.75
C ARG A 625 15.15 -15.47 -17.80
N LEU A 626 14.50 -15.80 -16.69
CA LEU A 626 15.01 -16.78 -15.72
C LEU A 626 15.11 -18.19 -16.32
N ALA A 627 14.09 -18.60 -17.06
CA ALA A 627 14.02 -19.91 -17.68
C ALA A 627 14.91 -20.03 -18.93
N GLY A 628 15.21 -18.92 -19.62
CA GLY A 628 15.87 -18.92 -20.93
C GLY A 628 15.01 -19.50 -22.05
N THR A 629 13.69 -19.63 -21.84
CA THR A 629 12.70 -20.17 -22.77
C THR A 629 11.34 -19.51 -22.56
N THR A 630 10.46 -19.60 -23.56
CA THR A 630 9.06 -19.15 -23.45
C THR A 630 8.15 -20.17 -22.77
N GLU A 631 8.61 -21.41 -22.57
CA GLU A 631 7.89 -22.50 -21.88
C GLU A 631 8.01 -22.32 -20.36
N ILE A 632 7.33 -21.29 -19.84
CA ILE A 632 7.44 -20.85 -18.42
C ILE A 632 6.32 -21.37 -17.52
N MET A 633 5.36 -22.12 -18.05
CA MET A 633 4.21 -22.64 -17.28
C MET A 633 4.64 -23.37 -15.99
N PRO A 634 5.69 -24.19 -15.98
CA PRO A 634 6.13 -24.86 -14.74
C PRO A 634 6.56 -23.88 -13.66
N LEU A 635 7.24 -22.77 -14.01
CA LEU A 635 7.59 -21.71 -13.05
C LEU A 635 6.38 -20.94 -12.55
N GLN A 636 5.40 -20.71 -13.42
CA GLN A 636 4.15 -20.02 -13.04
C GLN A 636 3.32 -20.88 -12.06
N ILE A 637 3.34 -22.20 -12.21
CA ILE A 637 2.69 -23.12 -11.28
C ILE A 637 3.42 -23.15 -9.94
N LEU A 638 4.76 -23.18 -9.93
CA LEU A 638 5.55 -23.07 -8.70
C LEU A 638 5.28 -21.74 -7.99
N ALA A 639 5.20 -20.63 -8.72
CA ALA A 639 4.92 -19.31 -8.19
C ALA A 639 3.57 -19.22 -7.43
N GLN A 640 2.62 -20.12 -7.71
CA GLN A 640 1.34 -20.19 -6.99
C GLN A 640 1.46 -20.65 -5.54
N ALA A 641 2.51 -21.40 -5.21
CA ALA A 641 2.73 -21.96 -3.87
C ALA A 641 3.61 -21.10 -2.96
N VAL A 642 4.24 -20.05 -3.52
CA VAL A 642 5.29 -19.27 -2.86
C VAL A 642 5.03 -17.77 -2.92
N GLU A 643 5.66 -17.05 -2.02
CA GLU A 643 5.63 -15.58 -1.95
C GLU A 643 7.03 -15.02 -1.72
N PRO A 644 7.30 -13.76 -2.10
CA PRO A 644 8.53 -13.09 -1.66
C PRO A 644 8.59 -13.07 -0.13
N ALA A 645 9.73 -13.36 0.44
CA ALA A 645 9.91 -13.25 1.89
C ALA A 645 9.70 -11.81 2.36
N GLN A 646 9.28 -11.64 3.58
CA GLN A 646 9.07 -10.36 4.23
C GLN A 646 10.26 -9.41 3.97
N TYR A 647 9.96 -8.12 3.74
CA TYR A 647 10.88 -7.10 3.22
C TYR A 647 12.23 -7.03 3.96
N TYR A 648 12.20 -6.90 5.29
CA TYR A 648 13.44 -6.81 6.08
C TYR A 648 14.26 -8.10 6.05
N THR A 649 13.60 -9.26 5.94
CA THR A 649 14.30 -10.54 5.75
C THR A 649 15.06 -10.57 4.43
N ARG A 650 14.44 -10.12 3.33
CA ARG A 650 15.11 -10.04 2.03
C ARG A 650 16.31 -9.09 2.07
N GLN A 651 16.16 -7.91 2.67
CA GLN A 651 17.28 -6.97 2.85
C GLN A 651 18.43 -7.57 3.66
N HIS A 652 18.12 -8.26 4.75
CA HIS A 652 19.15 -8.88 5.60
C HIS A 652 19.87 -10.03 4.87
N LEU A 653 19.14 -10.85 4.10
CA LEU A 653 19.74 -11.91 3.29
C LEU A 653 20.67 -11.33 2.22
N LYS A 654 20.26 -10.27 1.54
CA LYS A 654 21.09 -9.54 0.58
C LYS A 654 22.35 -8.96 1.24
N PHE A 655 22.23 -8.39 2.41
CA PHE A 655 23.34 -7.86 3.17
C PHE A 655 24.36 -8.98 3.53
N GLN A 656 23.88 -10.12 4.02
CA GLN A 656 24.71 -11.27 4.35
C GLN A 656 25.41 -11.88 3.12
N ALA A 657 24.73 -11.86 1.98
CA ALA A 657 25.29 -12.36 0.71
C ALA A 657 26.23 -11.36 0.00
N GLY A 658 26.41 -10.16 0.56
CA GLY A 658 27.17 -9.08 -0.11
C GLY A 658 26.46 -8.44 -1.29
N ASN A 659 25.15 -8.67 -1.43
CA ASN A 659 24.30 -8.16 -2.51
C ASN A 659 23.40 -6.99 -2.08
N TYR A 660 23.60 -6.48 -0.90
CA TYR A 660 22.89 -5.30 -0.39
C TYR A 660 23.46 -4.03 -1.00
N HIS A 661 23.17 -3.84 -2.31
CA HIS A 661 23.89 -2.91 -3.13
C HIS A 661 22.99 -2.34 -4.22
N HIS A 662 23.12 -1.03 -4.48
CA HIS A 662 22.42 -0.28 -5.52
C HIS A 662 22.46 -0.91 -6.92
N PHE A 663 23.55 -1.59 -7.26
CA PHE A 663 23.71 -2.26 -8.56
C PHE A 663 23.31 -3.73 -8.56
N GLU A 664 22.72 -4.24 -7.49
CA GLU A 664 22.13 -5.58 -7.58
C GLU A 664 21.03 -5.59 -8.64
N PRO A 665 21.03 -6.54 -9.58
CA PRO A 665 20.18 -6.46 -10.77
C PRO A 665 18.69 -6.72 -10.51
N LEU A 666 18.27 -7.08 -9.31
CA LEU A 666 16.88 -7.35 -8.92
C LEU A 666 16.16 -8.25 -9.93
N ASN A 667 16.80 -9.38 -10.24
CA ASN A 667 16.40 -10.28 -11.31
C ASN A 667 16.22 -11.74 -10.86
N ARG A 668 16.01 -11.96 -9.56
CA ARG A 668 15.74 -13.26 -8.97
C ARG A 668 14.27 -13.66 -9.13
N PHE A 669 13.98 -14.90 -8.82
CA PHE A 669 12.61 -15.42 -8.85
C PHE A 669 11.68 -14.63 -7.90
N ALA A 670 12.17 -14.30 -6.69
CA ALA A 670 11.44 -13.48 -5.73
C ALA A 670 11.01 -12.10 -6.28
N ASP A 671 11.82 -11.51 -7.17
CA ASP A 671 11.53 -10.20 -7.78
C ASP A 671 10.37 -10.28 -8.79
N ALA A 672 10.23 -11.43 -9.48
CA ALA A 672 9.15 -11.68 -10.45
C ALA A 672 7.79 -11.99 -9.80
N LEU A 673 7.78 -12.31 -8.51
CA LEU A 673 6.55 -12.67 -7.79
C LEU A 673 5.71 -11.44 -7.42
N VAL A 674 4.40 -11.63 -7.43
CA VAL A 674 3.46 -10.70 -6.75
C VAL A 674 3.65 -10.77 -5.23
N ALA A 675 3.19 -9.76 -4.51
CA ALA A 675 3.38 -9.69 -3.06
C ALA A 675 2.63 -10.79 -2.29
N GLU A 676 1.49 -11.24 -2.82
CA GLU A 676 0.57 -12.20 -2.20
C GLU A 676 0.11 -13.22 -3.24
N SER A 677 0.18 -14.50 -2.93
CA SER A 677 -0.35 -15.56 -3.80
C SER A 677 -1.87 -15.66 -3.68
N SER A 678 -2.58 -15.35 -4.75
CA SER A 678 -4.03 -15.54 -4.83
C SER A 678 -4.44 -17.01 -4.68
N GLN A 679 -3.58 -17.95 -5.10
CA GLN A 679 -3.84 -19.39 -4.97
C GLN A 679 -3.72 -19.84 -3.51
N VAL A 680 -2.71 -19.37 -2.78
CA VAL A 680 -2.57 -19.70 -1.34
C VAL A 680 -3.70 -19.07 -0.54
N ARG A 681 -4.09 -17.84 -0.86
CA ARG A 681 -5.23 -17.19 -0.22
C ARG A 681 -6.55 -17.97 -0.48
N ALA A 682 -6.79 -18.40 -1.71
CA ALA A 682 -7.95 -19.23 -2.02
C ALA A 682 -7.91 -20.58 -1.26
N MET A 683 -6.73 -21.20 -1.20
CA MET A 683 -6.48 -22.43 -0.44
C MET A 683 -6.81 -22.25 1.04
N ASP A 684 -6.38 -21.16 1.64
CA ASP A 684 -6.66 -20.84 3.06
C ASP A 684 -8.17 -20.78 3.33
N GLY A 685 -8.93 -20.13 2.44
CA GLY A 685 -10.39 -20.10 2.50
C GLY A 685 -11.05 -21.46 2.32
N TRP A 686 -10.55 -22.33 1.44
CA TRP A 686 -11.07 -23.69 1.29
C TRP A 686 -10.74 -24.56 2.51
N VAL A 687 -9.57 -24.37 3.09
CA VAL A 687 -9.19 -25.06 4.34
C VAL A 687 -10.12 -24.67 5.47
N ASP A 688 -10.40 -23.37 5.66
CA ASP A 688 -11.30 -22.91 6.72
C ASP A 688 -12.73 -23.46 6.54
N LYS A 689 -13.24 -23.52 5.31
CA LYS A 689 -14.56 -24.13 5.00
C LYS A 689 -14.58 -25.63 5.27
N LEU A 690 -13.55 -26.35 4.84
CA LEU A 690 -13.47 -27.80 5.04
C LEU A 690 -13.33 -28.16 6.53
N ILE A 691 -12.63 -27.34 7.32
CA ILE A 691 -12.53 -27.54 8.78
C ILE A 691 -13.88 -27.28 9.45
N ALA A 692 -14.61 -26.26 9.01
CA ALA A 692 -15.93 -25.93 9.54
C ALA A 692 -17.00 -26.96 9.12
N ASP A 693 -16.91 -27.47 7.91
CA ASP A 693 -17.80 -28.50 7.35
C ASP A 693 -17.01 -29.58 6.60
N PRO A 694 -16.67 -30.70 7.24
CA PRO A 694 -15.93 -31.80 6.61
C PRO A 694 -16.63 -32.42 5.38
N GLU A 695 -17.94 -32.19 5.22
CA GLU A 695 -18.71 -32.65 4.06
C GLU A 695 -18.68 -31.66 2.87
N ASP A 696 -18.00 -30.49 3.00
CA ASP A 696 -17.81 -29.56 1.88
C ASP A 696 -16.93 -30.17 0.78
N GLY A 697 -17.58 -30.97 -0.09
CA GLY A 697 -16.95 -31.64 -1.22
C GLY A 697 -16.26 -30.65 -2.19
N ASN A 698 -16.80 -29.44 -2.37
CA ASN A 698 -16.24 -28.46 -3.29
C ASN A 698 -14.87 -27.93 -2.80
N SER A 699 -14.76 -27.59 -1.53
CA SER A 699 -13.49 -27.17 -0.93
C SER A 699 -12.46 -28.31 -0.94
N ALA A 700 -12.87 -29.52 -0.59
CA ALA A 700 -12.00 -30.69 -0.64
C ALA A 700 -11.50 -30.99 -2.07
N GLU A 701 -12.36 -30.91 -3.09
CA GLU A 701 -11.98 -31.10 -4.49
C GLU A 701 -11.03 -30.01 -4.98
N SER A 702 -11.28 -28.75 -4.65
CA SER A 702 -10.40 -27.60 -4.99
C SER A 702 -9.00 -27.77 -4.40
N LEU A 703 -8.90 -28.20 -3.16
CA LEU A 703 -7.63 -28.52 -2.49
C LEU A 703 -6.91 -29.69 -3.19
N ARG A 704 -7.61 -30.82 -3.47
CA ARG A 704 -7.03 -31.96 -4.17
C ARG A 704 -6.54 -31.57 -5.56
N HIS A 705 -7.32 -30.80 -6.30
CA HIS A 705 -6.92 -30.30 -7.63
C HIS A 705 -5.63 -29.49 -7.56
N THR A 706 -5.55 -28.57 -6.61
CA THR A 706 -4.38 -27.72 -6.43
C THR A 706 -3.13 -28.54 -6.10
N PHE A 707 -3.22 -29.45 -5.11
CA PHE A 707 -2.08 -30.27 -4.71
C PHE A 707 -1.66 -31.25 -5.80
N THR A 708 -2.60 -31.89 -6.49
CA THR A 708 -2.30 -32.75 -7.63
C THR A 708 -1.59 -31.99 -8.74
N ARG A 709 -2.02 -30.78 -9.04
CA ARG A 709 -1.39 -29.91 -10.04
C ARG A 709 0.05 -29.57 -9.68
N TRP A 710 0.31 -29.28 -8.41
CA TRP A 710 1.68 -28.98 -7.96
C TRP A 710 2.58 -30.19 -8.04
N GLN A 711 2.15 -31.37 -7.63
CA GLN A 711 2.91 -32.64 -7.77
C GLN A 711 3.17 -32.97 -9.23
N SER A 712 2.15 -32.90 -10.08
CA SER A 712 2.29 -33.18 -11.51
C SER A 712 3.25 -32.22 -12.22
N ASN A 713 3.43 -31.00 -11.71
CA ASN A 713 4.34 -30.00 -12.23
C ASN A 713 5.80 -30.26 -11.84
N THR A 714 6.08 -31.07 -10.83
CA THR A 714 7.41 -31.22 -10.25
C THR A 714 8.46 -31.66 -11.26
N PRO A 715 8.24 -32.68 -12.13
CA PRO A 715 9.26 -33.07 -13.13
C PRO A 715 9.60 -31.91 -14.09
N ASP A 716 8.61 -31.16 -14.54
CA ASP A 716 8.79 -30.11 -15.53
C ASP A 716 9.50 -28.88 -14.92
N VAL A 717 9.13 -28.48 -13.71
CA VAL A 717 9.82 -27.35 -13.05
C VAL A 717 11.23 -27.71 -12.65
N LEU A 718 11.51 -28.94 -12.22
CA LEU A 718 12.87 -29.38 -11.92
C LEU A 718 13.74 -29.43 -13.20
N ALA A 719 13.17 -29.86 -14.35
CA ALA A 719 13.87 -29.81 -15.63
C ALA A 719 14.26 -28.38 -16.04
N LEU A 720 13.35 -27.39 -15.84
CA LEU A 720 13.67 -25.97 -16.06
C LEU A 720 14.76 -25.47 -15.10
N ILE A 721 14.68 -25.84 -13.83
CA ILE A 721 15.66 -25.44 -12.80
C ILE A 721 17.04 -26.02 -13.12
N ASP A 722 17.13 -27.30 -13.50
CA ASP A 722 18.38 -27.94 -13.87
C ASP A 722 18.96 -27.36 -15.18
N GLY A 723 18.11 -26.85 -16.08
CA GLY A 723 18.47 -26.20 -17.34
C GLY A 723 18.93 -24.74 -17.22
N SER A 724 18.70 -24.07 -16.10
CA SER A 724 19.04 -22.65 -15.90
C SER A 724 19.90 -22.43 -14.66
N TYR A 725 21.06 -21.83 -14.84
CA TYR A 725 21.94 -21.44 -13.73
C TYR A 725 21.22 -20.48 -12.73
N GLN A 726 20.40 -19.57 -13.24
CA GLN A 726 19.69 -18.56 -12.45
C GLN A 726 18.59 -19.16 -11.57
N LEU A 727 18.12 -20.36 -11.87
CA LEU A 727 17.05 -21.04 -11.14
C LEU A 727 17.57 -22.08 -10.14
N LYS A 728 18.86 -22.41 -10.14
CA LYS A 728 19.40 -23.51 -9.32
C LYS A 728 19.08 -23.41 -7.83
N ALA A 729 19.05 -22.19 -7.29
CA ALA A 729 18.72 -21.96 -5.89
C ALA A 729 17.27 -22.30 -5.54
N LEU A 730 16.37 -22.43 -6.52
CA LEU A 730 14.96 -22.80 -6.32
C LEU A 730 14.72 -24.32 -6.19
N LYS A 731 15.72 -25.15 -6.45
CA LYS A 731 15.53 -26.62 -6.40
C LYS A 731 14.96 -27.10 -5.07
N PRO A 732 15.49 -26.67 -3.89
CA PRO A 732 14.91 -27.07 -2.62
C PRO A 732 13.47 -26.58 -2.44
N VAL A 733 13.13 -25.40 -2.95
CA VAL A 733 11.77 -24.83 -2.90
C VAL A 733 10.81 -25.70 -3.69
N ALA A 734 11.17 -26.11 -4.92
CA ALA A 734 10.33 -26.97 -5.76
C ALA A 734 10.15 -28.36 -5.12
N GLU A 735 11.20 -28.93 -4.54
CA GLU A 735 11.12 -30.21 -3.81
C GLU A 735 10.26 -30.13 -2.54
N ASP A 736 10.31 -29.02 -1.82
CA ASP A 736 9.47 -28.79 -0.65
C ASP A 736 8.00 -28.62 -1.06
N VAL A 737 7.69 -27.90 -2.15
CA VAL A 737 6.31 -27.79 -2.67
C VAL A 737 5.74 -29.16 -3.08
N ASP A 738 6.55 -30.01 -3.72
CA ASP A 738 6.14 -31.39 -4.04
C ASP A 738 5.74 -32.20 -2.80
N LYS A 739 6.61 -32.22 -1.80
CA LYS A 739 6.36 -32.90 -0.52
C LYS A 739 5.12 -32.36 0.19
N LEU A 740 4.98 -31.04 0.22
CA LEU A 740 3.83 -30.38 0.85
C LEU A 740 2.53 -30.68 0.09
N ALA A 741 2.58 -30.81 -1.23
CA ALA A 741 1.42 -31.21 -2.01
C ALA A 741 0.95 -32.63 -1.65
N GLY A 742 1.88 -33.59 -1.47
CA GLY A 742 1.56 -34.94 -0.98
C GLY A 742 0.96 -34.95 0.44
N ILE A 743 1.53 -34.15 1.34
CA ILE A 743 0.98 -33.94 2.69
C ILE A 743 -0.41 -33.32 2.59
N GLY A 744 -0.61 -32.33 1.74
CA GLY A 744 -1.88 -31.65 1.54
C GLY A 744 -3.01 -32.57 1.06
N LEU A 745 -2.72 -33.43 0.09
CA LEU A 745 -3.67 -34.47 -0.36
C LEU A 745 -4.10 -35.37 0.80
N ARG A 746 -3.11 -35.85 1.56
CA ARG A 746 -3.38 -36.73 2.71
C ARG A 746 -4.20 -36.05 3.81
N LEU A 747 -3.84 -34.81 4.18
CA LEU A 747 -4.54 -34.06 5.23
C LEU A 747 -5.95 -33.66 4.79
N THR A 748 -6.15 -33.29 3.52
CA THR A 748 -7.48 -32.98 2.96
C THR A 748 -8.40 -34.20 3.07
N ASP A 749 -7.92 -35.38 2.67
CA ASP A 749 -8.71 -36.61 2.77
C ASP A 749 -8.99 -37.01 4.22
N LEU A 750 -8.05 -36.76 5.11
CA LEU A 750 -8.18 -37.06 6.52
C LEU A 750 -9.26 -36.19 7.19
N VAL A 751 -9.22 -34.89 6.96
CA VAL A 751 -10.20 -33.94 7.50
C VAL A 751 -11.59 -34.20 6.91
N ALA A 752 -11.71 -34.44 5.59
CA ALA A 752 -12.98 -34.77 4.95
C ALA A 752 -13.60 -36.08 5.47
N LYS A 753 -12.78 -37.02 5.89
CA LYS A 753 -13.25 -38.33 6.47
C LYS A 753 -13.29 -38.27 8.00
N GLN A 754 -13.05 -37.15 8.63
CA GLN A 754 -12.98 -36.96 10.08
C GLN A 754 -12.03 -37.98 10.78
N GLY A 755 -10.96 -38.33 10.05
CA GLY A 755 -9.91 -39.21 10.55
C GLY A 755 -8.89 -38.46 11.44
N SER A 756 -8.02 -39.22 12.09
CA SER A 756 -6.96 -38.67 12.94
C SER A 756 -5.60 -39.27 12.62
N LEU A 757 -4.54 -38.52 12.91
CA LEU A 757 -3.14 -38.95 12.80
C LEU A 757 -2.64 -39.54 14.11
N SER A 758 -1.70 -40.51 14.02
CA SER A 758 -0.91 -40.91 15.17
C SER A 758 0.02 -39.75 15.59
N GLY A 759 0.43 -39.70 16.88
CA GLY A 759 1.35 -38.68 17.38
C GLY A 759 2.68 -38.62 16.59
N GLY A 760 3.26 -39.76 16.24
CA GLY A 760 4.49 -39.80 15.45
C GLY A 760 4.34 -39.28 14.04
N GLU A 761 3.25 -39.59 13.34
CA GLU A 761 2.97 -39.06 12.01
C GLU A 761 2.75 -37.56 12.01
N ARG A 762 2.05 -37.07 13.03
CA ARG A 762 1.84 -35.63 13.22
C ARG A 762 3.16 -34.89 13.38
N ASP A 763 4.04 -35.40 14.28
CA ASP A 763 5.33 -34.78 14.56
C ASP A 763 6.24 -34.76 13.33
N ASP A 764 6.18 -35.83 12.50
CA ASP A 764 6.94 -35.88 11.25
C ASP A 764 6.42 -34.89 10.20
N ILE A 765 5.10 -34.71 10.07
CA ILE A 765 4.51 -33.70 9.19
C ILE A 765 4.86 -32.31 9.71
N GLN A 766 4.74 -32.05 11.02
CA GLN A 766 5.07 -30.76 11.60
C GLN A 766 6.53 -30.37 11.32
N LYS A 767 7.47 -31.30 11.45
CA LYS A 767 8.90 -31.05 11.12
C LYS A 767 9.08 -30.68 9.64
N GLN A 768 8.35 -31.34 8.73
CA GLN A 768 8.42 -31.00 7.31
C GLN A 768 7.84 -29.62 7.00
N LEU A 769 6.71 -29.27 7.63
CA LEU A 769 6.12 -27.92 7.53
C LEU A 769 7.08 -26.86 8.09
N ASP A 770 7.70 -27.13 9.24
CA ASP A 770 8.65 -26.18 9.89
C ASP A 770 9.91 -25.97 9.04
N LYS A 771 10.39 -27.00 8.38
CA LYS A 771 11.50 -26.91 7.43
C LYS A 771 11.10 -26.06 6.21
N ALA A 772 9.96 -26.33 5.60
CA ALA A 772 9.50 -25.61 4.41
C ALA A 772 9.09 -24.15 4.69
N ALA A 773 8.78 -23.82 5.95
CA ALA A 773 8.50 -22.45 6.39
C ALA A 773 9.75 -21.55 6.47
N GLN A 774 10.95 -22.09 6.30
CA GLN A 774 12.18 -21.31 6.29
C GLN A 774 12.35 -20.57 4.97
N THR A 775 12.92 -19.37 5.05
CA THR A 775 13.24 -18.58 3.84
C THR A 775 14.31 -19.26 3.01
N GLN A 776 14.07 -19.46 1.73
CA GLN A 776 14.99 -20.05 0.76
C GLN A 776 15.02 -19.16 -0.48
N ASP A 777 16.20 -18.75 -0.95
CA ASP A 777 16.38 -17.86 -2.10
C ASP A 777 15.44 -16.63 -2.11
N GLU A 778 15.27 -16.01 -0.95
CA GLU A 778 14.39 -14.84 -0.71
C GLU A 778 12.88 -15.11 -0.90
N VAL A 779 12.46 -16.36 -0.95
CA VAL A 779 11.04 -16.74 -0.99
C VAL A 779 10.63 -17.58 0.20
N ILE A 780 9.33 -17.61 0.47
CA ILE A 780 8.66 -18.46 1.45
C ILE A 780 7.69 -19.38 0.71
N VAL A 781 7.64 -20.65 1.09
CA VAL A 781 6.57 -21.56 0.68
C VAL A 781 5.31 -21.23 1.48
N ALA A 782 4.51 -20.28 0.99
CA ALA A 782 3.36 -19.74 1.71
C ALA A 782 2.27 -20.78 1.96
N ALA A 783 2.21 -21.85 1.14
CA ALA A 783 1.30 -22.99 1.31
C ALA A 783 1.45 -23.73 2.66
N VAL A 784 2.54 -23.52 3.38
CA VAL A 784 2.76 -24.07 4.73
C VAL A 784 1.66 -23.67 5.70
N TYR A 785 1.17 -22.44 5.65
CA TYR A 785 0.25 -21.91 6.67
C TYR A 785 -1.16 -22.53 6.59
N PRO A 786 -1.82 -22.64 5.40
CA PRO A 786 -3.04 -23.43 5.28
C PRO A 786 -2.86 -24.91 5.67
N LEU A 787 -1.72 -25.51 5.34
CA LEU A 787 -1.44 -26.90 5.71
C LEU A 787 -1.29 -27.09 7.22
N GLN A 788 -0.78 -26.12 7.96
CA GLN A 788 -0.75 -26.15 9.43
C GLN A 788 -2.14 -26.14 10.05
N LYS A 789 -3.10 -25.42 9.44
CA LYS A 789 -4.51 -25.45 9.88
C LYS A 789 -5.11 -26.86 9.67
N LEU A 790 -4.91 -27.47 8.49
CA LEU A 790 -5.36 -28.85 8.22
C LEU A 790 -4.72 -29.87 9.18
N LEU A 791 -3.41 -29.72 9.46
CA LEU A 791 -2.72 -30.59 10.41
C LEU A 791 -3.35 -30.51 11.80
N ARG A 792 -3.64 -29.30 12.30
CA ARG A 792 -4.32 -29.11 13.59
C ARG A 792 -5.71 -29.73 13.61
N ALA A 793 -6.48 -29.57 12.54
CA ALA A 793 -7.84 -30.14 12.42
C ALA A 793 -7.85 -31.66 12.39
N SER A 794 -6.76 -32.32 11.98
CA SER A 794 -6.60 -33.76 11.96
C SER A 794 -6.22 -34.39 13.30
N ILE A 795 -6.19 -33.60 14.36
CA ILE A 795 -5.87 -34.01 15.73
C ILE A 795 -7.16 -33.96 16.54
N LYS A 796 -7.83 -35.06 16.66
CA LYS A 796 -8.97 -35.22 17.57
C LYS A 796 -8.64 -36.26 18.66
#